data_734597f7f5bff657019c67672adf63df
#
_entry.id   734597f7f5bff657019c67672adf63df
#
_cell.length_a   1.000
_cell.length_b   1.000
_cell.length_c   1.000
_cell.angle_alpha   90.00
_cell.angle_beta   90.00
_cell.angle_gamma   90.00
#
_symmetry.space_group_name_H-M   'P 1'
#
loop_
_entity.id
_entity.type
_entity.pdbx_description
1 polymer ?
#
loop_
_entity_poly.entity_id
_entity_poly.type
_entity_poly.pdbx_seq_one_letter_code
_entity_poly.pdbx_strand_id
1 'polypeptide(L)'
;MKEEGNIIVRRAKVNNLKDVTVEIPRGKFVVITGISGSGKSSLAFDTLFAEGQRRFAESLSSYARQFLGRMSKPDVELIEGIPPAIAIEQKVNTRNPRSTIATSTEIYDYLRMIYARIGRTYSPITGEEVKCHTTNDVLEYISQQDNCALYILAELNWSSRTDKVELMLQLKEEGYSRFFTDRAIRIEDMMRRAEQGDYPEELYLLVDRLKLPSSDEDLQTRLHASIDSAFDKGDGTLYIRKEVPGEEPVMKQFINRFEADGMEFTRPDEYLFSFNSPLGACPVCGGLGKIIGISEDLVVPDKSKSIYDGAIACWRGDKMGWFKDQLIKNSVKYNIPIFEPYCNLSQEVKDLIWKGRKAETEEESVIGLDEFFKWVEANRYKIQYKYMLNRYSGRTVCSECGGSRLRKEALYVKVGGKNIHELLCMNVSALLDFLRNIELDPNEHKIADKAIEEIISRLEYIEDVGLGYLTLNRTSNTLSGGESQRINLVTALGSSLVGSLYILDEPSIGLHPRDTERLIAVLKRLRDIGNTVVVVEHDEEIMRAADLLIDIGPKAGVNGGEIVFSGTITVGVENGENEDSLTLQYLGGKRKRYVRKKRTWDYSIVVEGAMEHNLKDINVKFPLGVLTVVTGVSGSGKSSLVGDILYPALYRHINQAGAPPGTFRGLSGNLDRITQVEYVDQNPIGKSSRSNAVTYLKIYDDIRKLLSDQQYAKMNGFTPSHFSFNMDGGRCPECQGEGFVKIGMQFMADVSMVCESCGGKRFKPEILEVKYKGLNIDDILNMSVEEAIEFFGAQEDVAAKRIAERLQPLVDVGLSYIKLGQSSSTLSGGESQRIKLAYFLSMTDTSARSKPQRILFIFDEPTTGLHFYDVEKLLKSFDALLAKGHSIVVVEHNLDVIRSADWVIDLGPEAGDEGGHLVYAGTPEKLDKCKESYTAKYI
;
A
#
# COMPACT_ATOMS: atom_id res chain seq x y z
N MET A 1 -42.77 2.50 2.66
CA MET A 1 -41.69 1.72 2.11
C MET A 1 -42.24 0.32 1.87
N LYS A 2 -42.21 -0.20 0.63
CA LYS A 2 -42.56 -1.62 0.38
C LYS A 2 -41.56 -2.47 1.16
N GLU A 3 -42.07 -3.49 1.88
CA GLU A 3 -41.22 -4.54 2.45
C GLU A 3 -40.34 -5.09 1.35
N GLU A 4 -39.05 -4.76 1.40
CA GLU A 4 -38.06 -5.36 0.50
C GLU A 4 -37.93 -6.82 0.91
N GLY A 5 -38.27 -7.76 0.02
CA GLY A 5 -38.24 -9.17 0.30
C GLY A 5 -36.86 -9.69 0.71
N ASN A 6 -36.84 -10.79 1.45
CA ASN A 6 -35.60 -11.44 1.92
C ASN A 6 -34.79 -12.06 0.78
N ILE A 7 -33.48 -12.18 0.97
CA ILE A 7 -32.64 -13.09 0.19
C ILE A 7 -32.80 -14.47 0.81
N ILE A 8 -33.27 -15.43 0.01
CA ILE A 8 -33.59 -16.79 0.47
C ILE A 8 -32.61 -17.75 -0.20
N VAL A 9 -31.81 -18.43 0.59
CA VAL A 9 -30.93 -19.53 0.15
C VAL A 9 -31.58 -20.84 0.62
N ARG A 10 -31.81 -21.80 -0.29
CA ARG A 10 -32.35 -23.10 0.05
C ARG A 10 -31.38 -24.22 -0.31
N ARG A 11 -31.07 -25.04 0.69
CA ARG A 11 -30.31 -26.29 0.58
C ARG A 11 -28.94 -26.10 -0.10
N ALA A 12 -28.16 -25.18 0.42
CA ALA A 12 -26.77 -24.97 -0.03
C ALA A 12 -25.88 -26.12 0.45
N LYS A 13 -25.09 -26.69 -0.50
CA LYS A 13 -24.17 -27.82 -0.29
C LYS A 13 -22.76 -27.51 -0.72
N VAL A 14 -22.44 -26.24 -0.88
CA VAL A 14 -21.09 -25.79 -1.34
C VAL A 14 -20.05 -26.15 -0.29
N ASN A 15 -18.96 -26.79 -0.70
CA ASN A 15 -17.84 -27.23 0.14
C ASN A 15 -18.31 -28.11 1.32
N ASN A 16 -18.26 -27.58 2.56
CA ASN A 16 -18.65 -28.32 3.77
C ASN A 16 -20.08 -28.01 4.26
N LEU A 17 -20.83 -27.17 3.54
CA LEU A 17 -22.24 -26.86 3.93
C LEU A 17 -23.15 -28.09 3.82
N LYS A 18 -23.99 -28.30 4.83
CA LYS A 18 -24.88 -29.44 4.95
C LYS A 18 -26.36 -29.02 4.77
N ASP A 19 -26.78 -28.91 3.52
CA ASP A 19 -28.20 -28.63 3.18
C ASP A 19 -28.69 -27.30 3.84
N VAL A 20 -27.84 -26.27 3.86
CA VAL A 20 -28.09 -25.03 4.59
C VAL A 20 -29.22 -24.24 3.95
N THR A 21 -30.25 -23.91 4.75
CA THR A 21 -31.31 -22.98 4.37
C THR A 21 -31.26 -21.76 5.27
N VAL A 22 -31.22 -20.56 4.67
CA VAL A 22 -31.12 -19.30 5.42
C VAL A 22 -31.89 -18.18 4.72
N GLU A 23 -32.48 -17.31 5.51
CA GLU A 23 -33.14 -16.09 5.08
C GLU A 23 -32.35 -14.88 5.58
N ILE A 24 -31.96 -13.99 4.66
CA ILE A 24 -31.22 -12.78 4.94
C ILE A 24 -32.08 -11.58 4.58
N PRO A 25 -32.53 -10.77 5.55
CA PRO A 25 -33.36 -9.60 5.27
C PRO A 25 -32.55 -8.53 4.52
N ARG A 26 -33.17 -7.96 3.47
CA ARG A 26 -32.56 -6.85 2.73
C ARG A 26 -32.52 -5.57 3.57
N GLY A 27 -31.55 -4.69 3.26
CA GLY A 27 -31.36 -3.42 3.96
C GLY A 27 -30.94 -3.58 5.42
N LYS A 28 -30.30 -4.72 5.75
CA LYS A 28 -29.85 -5.03 7.11
C LYS A 28 -28.33 -5.27 7.14
N PHE A 29 -27.77 -5.05 8.33
CA PHE A 29 -26.42 -5.40 8.67
C PHE A 29 -26.38 -6.80 9.28
N VAL A 30 -25.88 -7.77 8.55
CA VAL A 30 -25.88 -9.20 8.90
C VAL A 30 -24.45 -9.67 9.13
N VAL A 31 -24.21 -10.36 10.24
CA VAL A 31 -22.92 -10.96 10.53
C VAL A 31 -23.01 -12.47 10.45
N ILE A 32 -22.11 -13.08 9.67
CA ILE A 32 -21.91 -14.54 9.59
C ILE A 32 -20.69 -14.88 10.44
N THR A 33 -20.87 -15.68 11.46
CA THR A 33 -19.82 -16.08 12.40
C THR A 33 -19.74 -17.59 12.57
N GLY A 34 -18.85 -18.06 13.42
CA GLY A 34 -18.57 -19.47 13.72
C GLY A 34 -17.09 -19.76 13.78
N ILE A 35 -16.69 -20.95 14.24
CA ILE A 35 -15.28 -21.32 14.35
C ILE A 35 -14.57 -21.36 12.99
N SER A 36 -13.22 -21.30 12.99
CA SER A 36 -12.44 -21.41 11.75
C SER A 36 -12.73 -22.72 11.04
N GLY A 37 -13.02 -22.66 9.71
CA GLY A 37 -13.36 -23.85 8.91
C GLY A 37 -14.80 -24.36 9.09
N SER A 38 -15.72 -23.62 9.72
CA SER A 38 -17.12 -24.03 9.88
C SER A 38 -17.96 -23.88 8.61
N GLY A 39 -17.53 -23.12 7.59
CA GLY A 39 -18.26 -22.91 6.34
C GLY A 39 -18.75 -21.47 6.11
N LYS A 40 -18.30 -20.50 6.90
CA LYS A 40 -18.67 -19.07 6.75
C LYS A 40 -18.42 -18.53 5.36
N SER A 41 -17.20 -18.64 4.88
CA SER A 41 -16.80 -18.17 3.55
C SER A 41 -17.51 -18.94 2.44
N SER A 42 -17.81 -20.24 2.68
CA SER A 42 -18.59 -21.04 1.73
C SER A 42 -20.01 -20.50 1.55
N LEU A 43 -20.65 -20.02 2.62
CA LEU A 43 -21.97 -19.37 2.52
C LEU A 43 -21.88 -17.97 1.92
N ALA A 44 -20.95 -17.13 2.41
CA ALA A 44 -20.86 -15.72 2.02
C ALA A 44 -20.30 -15.55 0.59
N PHE A 45 -19.16 -16.16 0.29
CA PHE A 45 -18.45 -15.95 -0.98
C PHE A 45 -18.77 -17.01 -2.01
N ASP A 46 -18.63 -18.29 -1.68
CA ASP A 46 -18.81 -19.37 -2.65
C ASP A 46 -20.29 -19.64 -2.99
N THR A 47 -21.23 -19.10 -2.20
CA THR A 47 -22.68 -19.23 -2.43
C THR A 47 -23.32 -17.90 -2.80
N LEU A 48 -23.39 -16.92 -1.89
CA LEU A 48 -24.09 -15.65 -2.12
C LEU A 48 -23.39 -14.78 -3.18
N PHE A 49 -22.09 -14.50 -2.99
CA PHE A 49 -21.36 -13.67 -3.94
C PHE A 49 -21.25 -14.33 -5.32
N ALA A 50 -20.90 -15.62 -5.37
CA ALA A 50 -20.78 -16.36 -6.61
C ALA A 50 -22.06 -16.34 -7.44
N GLU A 51 -23.24 -16.53 -6.80
CA GLU A 51 -24.53 -16.45 -7.51
C GLU A 51 -24.87 -15.03 -7.92
N GLY A 52 -24.61 -14.03 -7.06
CA GLY A 52 -24.81 -12.61 -7.41
C GLY A 52 -23.98 -12.21 -8.64
N GLN A 53 -22.70 -12.58 -8.67
CA GLN A 53 -21.80 -12.36 -9.80
C GLN A 53 -22.27 -13.11 -11.07
N ARG A 54 -22.68 -14.36 -10.93
CA ARG A 54 -23.18 -15.16 -12.05
C ARG A 54 -24.39 -14.51 -12.69
N ARG A 55 -25.37 -14.06 -11.90
CA ARG A 55 -26.58 -13.36 -12.42
C ARG A 55 -26.24 -12.03 -13.07
N PHE A 56 -25.31 -11.27 -12.49
CA PHE A 56 -24.82 -10.04 -13.12
C PHE A 56 -24.17 -10.34 -14.46
N ALA A 57 -23.30 -11.33 -14.54
CA ALA A 57 -22.66 -11.74 -15.79
C ALA A 57 -23.68 -12.21 -16.84
N GLU A 58 -24.74 -12.91 -16.44
CA GLU A 58 -25.83 -13.32 -17.33
C GLU A 58 -26.65 -12.14 -17.89
N SER A 59 -26.73 -11.02 -17.16
CA SER A 59 -27.40 -9.80 -17.61
C SER A 59 -26.65 -9.03 -18.68
N LEU A 60 -25.33 -9.30 -18.85
CA LEU A 60 -24.49 -8.63 -19.83
C LEU A 60 -24.75 -9.12 -21.26
N SER A 61 -24.30 -8.35 -22.25
CA SER A 61 -24.41 -8.71 -23.66
C SER A 61 -23.72 -10.03 -23.99
N SER A 62 -24.15 -10.72 -25.07
CA SER A 62 -23.54 -11.99 -25.50
C SER A 62 -22.05 -11.86 -25.80
N TYR A 63 -21.62 -10.69 -26.29
CA TYR A 63 -20.21 -10.36 -26.54
C TYR A 63 -19.42 -10.30 -25.21
N ALA A 64 -19.89 -9.55 -24.23
CA ALA A 64 -19.24 -9.47 -22.93
C ALA A 64 -19.16 -10.83 -22.23
N ARG A 65 -20.20 -11.67 -22.35
CA ARG A 65 -20.23 -13.04 -21.79
C ARG A 65 -19.16 -13.97 -22.38
N GLN A 66 -18.76 -13.79 -23.65
CA GLN A 66 -17.69 -14.58 -24.27
C GLN A 66 -16.34 -14.34 -23.59
N PHE A 67 -16.09 -13.13 -23.08
CA PHE A 67 -14.85 -12.80 -22.35
C PHE A 67 -14.88 -13.23 -20.89
N LEU A 68 -16.07 -13.29 -20.26
CA LEU A 68 -16.23 -13.65 -18.85
C LEU A 68 -16.20 -15.17 -18.60
N GLY A 69 -16.32 -15.99 -19.63
CA GLY A 69 -16.41 -17.44 -19.51
C GLY A 69 -17.73 -17.90 -18.85
N ARG A 70 -17.92 -19.21 -18.74
CA ARG A 70 -19.08 -19.78 -18.00
C ARG A 70 -18.73 -19.84 -16.52
N MET A 71 -19.42 -19.02 -15.71
CA MET A 71 -19.39 -19.17 -14.26
C MET A 71 -20.22 -20.39 -13.85
N SER A 72 -19.65 -21.27 -13.06
CA SER A 72 -20.38 -22.44 -12.51
C SER A 72 -21.44 -21.97 -11.51
N LYS A 73 -22.63 -22.55 -11.60
CA LYS A 73 -23.66 -22.33 -10.58
C LYS A 73 -23.19 -22.96 -9.26
N PRO A 74 -23.32 -22.27 -8.12
CA PRO A 74 -23.07 -22.88 -6.82
C PRO A 74 -23.99 -24.11 -6.60
N ASP A 75 -23.57 -25.09 -5.82
CA ASP A 75 -24.37 -26.26 -5.46
C ASP A 75 -25.45 -25.88 -4.44
N VAL A 76 -26.55 -25.36 -4.97
CA VAL A 76 -27.73 -24.91 -4.20
C VAL A 76 -28.99 -25.27 -4.96
N GLU A 77 -30.05 -25.60 -4.23
CA GLU A 77 -31.35 -25.84 -4.84
C GLU A 77 -31.93 -24.56 -5.45
N LEU A 78 -31.96 -23.48 -4.65
CA LEU A 78 -32.54 -22.19 -5.05
C LEU A 78 -31.93 -21.03 -4.28
N ILE A 79 -31.70 -19.91 -4.98
CA ILE A 79 -31.45 -18.60 -4.37
C ILE A 79 -32.40 -17.57 -4.97
N GLU A 80 -33.20 -16.94 -4.12
CA GLU A 80 -34.15 -15.89 -4.51
C GLU A 80 -33.75 -14.55 -3.91
N GLY A 81 -34.18 -13.48 -4.54
CA GLY A 81 -34.09 -12.14 -3.99
C GLY A 81 -32.67 -11.54 -3.93
N ILE A 82 -31.67 -12.14 -4.56
CA ILE A 82 -30.30 -11.64 -4.51
C ILE A 82 -30.12 -10.40 -5.41
N PRO A 83 -29.68 -9.26 -4.87
CA PRO A 83 -29.33 -8.07 -5.65
C PRO A 83 -27.91 -8.16 -6.25
N PRO A 84 -27.46 -7.17 -7.04
CA PRO A 84 -26.07 -7.10 -7.47
C PRO A 84 -25.14 -7.18 -6.27
N ALA A 85 -24.16 -8.10 -6.32
CA ALA A 85 -23.26 -8.39 -5.21
C ALA A 85 -21.85 -7.84 -5.44
N ILE A 86 -21.31 -7.20 -4.43
CA ILE A 86 -19.96 -6.63 -4.40
C ILE A 86 -19.21 -7.28 -3.23
N ALA A 87 -18.06 -7.93 -3.52
CA ALA A 87 -17.21 -8.49 -2.49
C ALA A 87 -16.02 -7.58 -2.20
N ILE A 88 -15.70 -7.43 -0.93
CA ILE A 88 -14.53 -6.69 -0.45
C ILE A 88 -13.63 -7.66 0.33
N GLU A 89 -12.67 -8.24 -0.41
CA GLU A 89 -11.72 -9.22 0.11
C GLU A 89 -10.41 -8.55 0.56
N GLN A 90 -9.63 -9.26 1.38
CA GLN A 90 -8.32 -8.81 1.87
C GLN A 90 -7.19 -8.88 0.84
N LYS A 91 -7.40 -9.59 -0.26
CA LYS A 91 -6.33 -9.80 -1.23
C LYS A 91 -5.99 -8.52 -1.97
N VAL A 92 -4.76 -8.05 -1.81
CA VAL A 92 -4.19 -6.94 -2.59
C VAL A 92 -3.96 -7.42 -4.03
N ASN A 93 -4.93 -7.19 -4.91
CA ASN A 93 -4.86 -7.63 -6.31
C ASN A 93 -4.08 -6.67 -7.22
N THR A 94 -3.50 -5.60 -6.70
CA THR A 94 -2.84 -4.60 -7.54
C THR A 94 -1.38 -4.95 -7.83
N ARG A 95 -1.14 -5.64 -8.95
CA ARG A 95 0.19 -5.81 -9.53
C ARG A 95 0.71 -4.54 -10.22
N ASN A 96 -0.13 -3.51 -10.36
CA ASN A 96 0.22 -2.27 -11.03
C ASN A 96 1.08 -1.37 -10.11
N PRO A 97 2.36 -1.14 -10.43
CA PRO A 97 3.24 -0.32 -9.60
C PRO A 97 2.89 1.19 -9.64
N ARG A 98 1.97 1.60 -10.51
CA ARG A 98 1.51 2.99 -10.62
C ARG A 98 0.28 3.28 -9.78
N SER A 99 -0.42 2.25 -9.29
CA SER A 99 -1.60 2.43 -8.44
C SER A 99 -1.23 3.03 -7.09
N THR A 100 -1.93 4.08 -6.70
CA THR A 100 -1.81 4.79 -5.41
C THR A 100 -3.14 4.87 -4.72
N ILE A 101 -3.15 5.26 -3.45
CA ILE A 101 -4.40 5.53 -2.71
C ILE A 101 -5.23 6.55 -3.47
N ALA A 102 -4.63 7.67 -3.93
CA ALA A 102 -5.34 8.69 -4.69
C ALA A 102 -6.03 8.15 -5.95
N THR A 103 -5.38 7.24 -6.69
CA THR A 103 -5.99 6.65 -7.91
C THR A 103 -7.02 5.58 -7.58
N SER A 104 -6.85 4.84 -6.48
CA SER A 104 -7.80 3.81 -6.06
C SER A 104 -9.10 4.39 -5.50
N THR A 105 -9.04 5.59 -4.92
CA THR A 105 -10.19 6.32 -4.37
C THR A 105 -10.79 7.35 -5.32
N GLU A 106 -10.29 7.43 -6.56
CA GLU A 106 -10.68 8.41 -7.59
C GLU A 106 -10.37 9.88 -7.22
N ILE A 107 -9.81 10.15 -6.05
CA ILE A 107 -9.45 11.51 -5.61
C ILE A 107 -8.48 12.16 -6.58
N TYR A 108 -7.57 11.36 -7.17
CA TYR A 108 -6.60 11.88 -8.15
C TYR A 108 -7.23 12.48 -9.39
N ASP A 109 -8.33 11.92 -9.87
CA ASP A 109 -9.02 12.41 -11.08
C ASP A 109 -9.71 13.74 -10.81
N TYR A 110 -10.31 13.92 -9.63
CA TYR A 110 -10.85 15.22 -9.22
C TYR A 110 -9.74 16.27 -9.03
N LEU A 111 -8.61 15.92 -8.41
CA LEU A 111 -7.48 16.83 -8.27
C LEU A 111 -6.95 17.29 -9.63
N ARG A 112 -6.77 16.37 -10.59
CA ARG A 112 -6.36 16.71 -11.96
C ARG A 112 -7.30 17.71 -12.61
N MET A 113 -8.60 17.49 -12.46
CA MET A 113 -9.62 18.41 -12.99
C MET A 113 -9.53 19.80 -12.34
N ILE A 114 -9.37 19.88 -11.02
CA ILE A 114 -9.20 21.16 -10.30
C ILE A 114 -7.96 21.90 -10.81
N TYR A 115 -6.79 21.21 -10.84
CA TYR A 115 -5.55 21.84 -11.29
C TYR A 115 -5.59 22.27 -12.76
N ALA A 116 -6.30 21.55 -13.63
CA ALA A 116 -6.49 21.93 -15.02
C ALA A 116 -7.40 23.14 -15.21
N ARG A 117 -8.37 23.36 -14.29
CA ARG A 117 -9.41 24.39 -14.44
C ARG A 117 -9.07 25.69 -13.72
N ILE A 118 -8.54 25.61 -12.50
CA ILE A 118 -8.26 26.77 -11.64
C ILE A 118 -6.78 26.89 -11.24
N GLY A 119 -5.92 25.98 -11.70
CA GLY A 119 -4.50 26.02 -11.39
C GLY A 119 -3.79 27.21 -11.97
N ARG A 120 -3.02 27.93 -11.15
CA ARG A 120 -2.18 29.07 -11.54
C ARG A 120 -0.73 28.62 -11.67
N THR A 121 -0.09 28.98 -12.79
CA THR A 121 1.32 28.64 -13.04
C THR A 121 2.22 29.71 -12.45
N TYR A 122 3.32 29.30 -11.81
CA TYR A 122 4.31 30.19 -11.23
C TYR A 122 5.68 29.95 -11.83
N SER A 123 6.44 31.02 -12.10
CA SER A 123 7.82 30.90 -12.56
C SER A 123 8.70 30.27 -11.48
N PRO A 124 9.53 29.25 -11.82
CA PRO A 124 10.48 28.67 -10.89
C PRO A 124 11.69 29.62 -10.58
N ILE A 125 11.86 30.70 -11.35
CA ILE A 125 12.96 31.65 -11.21
C ILE A 125 12.58 32.77 -10.25
N THR A 126 11.50 33.49 -10.56
CA THR A 126 11.04 34.65 -9.77
C THR A 126 9.99 34.28 -8.73
N GLY A 127 9.27 33.16 -8.91
CA GLY A 127 8.13 32.78 -8.07
C GLY A 127 6.85 33.60 -8.37
N GLU A 128 6.88 34.46 -9.39
CA GLU A 128 5.71 35.24 -9.80
C GLU A 128 4.74 34.40 -10.66
N GLU A 129 3.45 34.77 -10.62
CA GLU A 129 2.41 34.14 -11.42
C GLU A 129 2.62 34.42 -12.91
N VAL A 130 2.66 33.38 -13.73
CA VAL A 130 2.73 33.46 -15.18
C VAL A 130 1.34 33.84 -15.71
N LYS A 131 1.19 35.08 -16.15
CA LYS A 131 -0.06 35.60 -16.68
C LYS A 131 -0.04 35.69 -18.21
N CYS A 132 -1.04 35.13 -18.82
CA CYS A 132 -1.33 35.35 -20.21
C CYS A 132 -2.37 36.49 -20.30
N HIS A 133 -1.94 37.66 -20.70
CA HIS A 133 -2.84 38.82 -20.81
C HIS A 133 -3.77 38.62 -22.00
N THR A 134 -5.04 38.88 -21.77
CA THR A 134 -6.07 38.92 -22.83
C THR A 134 -6.28 40.34 -23.33
N THR A 135 -6.92 40.48 -24.47
CA THR A 135 -7.35 41.80 -25.00
C THR A 135 -8.19 42.54 -23.95
N ASN A 136 -9.01 41.82 -23.15
CA ASN A 136 -9.82 42.44 -22.09
C ASN A 136 -8.96 42.99 -20.95
N ASP A 137 -7.89 42.35 -20.56
CA ASP A 137 -6.98 42.82 -19.51
C ASP A 137 -6.31 44.14 -19.90
N VAL A 138 -5.94 44.24 -21.19
CA VAL A 138 -5.38 45.45 -21.73
C VAL A 138 -6.43 46.59 -21.78
N LEU A 139 -7.67 46.25 -22.17
CA LEU A 139 -8.80 47.22 -22.16
C LEU A 139 -9.13 47.68 -20.74
N GLU A 140 -9.15 46.78 -19.77
CA GLU A 140 -9.37 47.14 -18.38
C GLU A 140 -8.27 48.09 -17.87
N TYR A 141 -7.01 47.82 -18.19
CA TYR A 141 -5.90 48.72 -17.86
C TYR A 141 -6.06 50.10 -18.53
N ILE A 142 -6.46 50.14 -19.81
CA ILE A 142 -6.71 51.40 -20.55
C ILE A 142 -7.87 52.17 -19.91
N SER A 143 -8.94 51.48 -19.48
CA SER A 143 -10.13 52.10 -18.88
C SER A 143 -9.85 52.75 -17.52
N GLN A 144 -8.84 52.27 -16.81
CA GLN A 144 -8.40 52.85 -15.53
C GLN A 144 -7.52 54.10 -15.68
N GLN A 145 -7.15 54.49 -16.94
CA GLN A 145 -6.33 55.67 -17.20
C GLN A 145 -7.19 56.87 -17.51
N ASP A 146 -6.75 58.04 -17.08
CA ASP A 146 -7.45 59.31 -17.34
C ASP A 146 -6.43 60.44 -17.62
N ASN A 147 -6.84 61.42 -18.37
CA ASN A 147 -6.06 62.65 -18.71
C ASN A 147 -4.66 62.39 -19.28
N CYS A 148 -4.51 61.39 -20.12
CA CYS A 148 -3.21 60.98 -20.68
C CYS A 148 -3.28 60.68 -22.18
N ALA A 149 -2.14 60.64 -22.83
CA ALA A 149 -1.99 60.05 -24.14
C ALA A 149 -1.45 58.63 -23.99
N LEU A 150 -2.09 57.69 -24.70
CA LEU A 150 -1.66 56.27 -24.71
C LEU A 150 -1.23 55.89 -26.12
N TYR A 151 -0.17 55.10 -26.20
CA TYR A 151 0.35 54.55 -27.44
C TYR A 151 0.32 53.04 -27.31
N ILE A 152 -0.31 52.35 -28.26
CA ILE A 152 -0.31 50.90 -28.38
C ILE A 152 0.84 50.54 -29.31
N LEU A 153 1.84 49.84 -28.77
CA LEU A 153 3.09 49.55 -29.43
C LEU A 153 3.30 48.03 -29.51
N ALA A 154 3.74 47.54 -30.66
CA ALA A 154 4.16 46.14 -30.86
C ALA A 154 5.69 46.10 -30.98
N GLU A 155 6.33 45.21 -30.24
CA GLU A 155 7.77 44.97 -30.31
C GLU A 155 8.07 44.15 -31.56
N LEU A 156 8.97 44.66 -32.43
CA LEU A 156 9.38 43.94 -33.62
C LEU A 156 10.71 43.24 -33.39
N ASN A 157 10.71 41.91 -33.58
CA ASN A 157 11.92 41.10 -33.45
C ASN A 157 12.84 41.31 -34.68
N TRP A 158 13.75 42.28 -34.59
CA TRP A 158 14.68 42.64 -35.66
C TRP A 158 15.87 41.70 -35.79
N SER A 159 16.24 40.99 -34.72
CA SER A 159 17.48 40.23 -34.66
C SER A 159 17.45 38.94 -35.51
N SER A 160 16.28 38.43 -35.79
CA SER A 160 16.08 37.17 -36.53
C SER A 160 15.84 37.35 -38.05
N ARG A 161 15.64 38.60 -38.55
CA ARG A 161 15.28 38.83 -39.95
C ARG A 161 16.44 39.43 -40.73
N THR A 162 16.73 38.87 -41.90
CA THR A 162 17.84 39.27 -42.78
C THR A 162 17.54 40.52 -43.61
N ASP A 163 16.26 40.81 -43.90
CA ASP A 163 15.86 41.99 -44.68
C ASP A 163 14.85 42.87 -43.93
N LYS A 164 15.40 43.91 -43.26
CA LYS A 164 14.64 44.84 -42.43
C LYS A 164 13.81 45.83 -43.28
N VAL A 165 14.30 46.17 -44.49
CA VAL A 165 13.62 47.09 -45.38
C VAL A 165 12.38 46.45 -45.99
N GLU A 166 12.47 45.17 -46.33
CA GLU A 166 11.32 44.42 -46.86
C GLU A 166 10.20 44.32 -45.83
N LEU A 167 10.53 44.08 -44.53
CA LEU A 167 9.54 44.10 -43.46
C LEU A 167 8.87 45.48 -43.30
N MET A 168 9.65 46.58 -43.41
CA MET A 168 9.09 47.95 -43.34
C MET A 168 8.15 48.25 -44.52
N LEU A 169 8.47 47.75 -45.73
CA LEU A 169 7.59 47.82 -46.89
C LEU A 169 6.29 47.04 -46.69
N GLN A 170 6.39 45.83 -46.22
CA GLN A 170 5.24 44.96 -45.90
C GLN A 170 4.30 45.63 -44.89
N LEU A 171 4.84 46.15 -43.77
CA LEU A 171 4.06 46.84 -42.75
C LEU A 171 3.38 48.10 -43.30
N LYS A 172 4.04 48.82 -44.24
CA LYS A 172 3.45 49.94 -44.91
C LYS A 172 2.30 49.58 -45.86
N GLU A 173 2.43 48.44 -46.59
CA GLU A 173 1.36 47.92 -47.45
C GLU A 173 0.15 47.47 -46.65
N GLU A 174 0.37 46.94 -45.42
CA GLU A 174 -0.66 46.58 -44.46
C GLU A 174 -1.37 47.78 -43.81
N GLY A 175 -0.89 49.02 -44.08
CA GLY A 175 -1.53 50.23 -43.63
C GLY A 175 -0.91 50.93 -42.42
N TYR A 176 0.16 50.36 -41.83
CA TYR A 176 0.85 51.04 -40.76
C TYR A 176 1.68 52.21 -41.26
N SER A 177 1.80 53.30 -40.49
CA SER A 177 2.41 54.52 -40.95
C SER A 177 3.61 54.98 -40.11
N ARG A 178 3.77 54.47 -38.90
CA ARG A 178 4.77 54.97 -37.94
C ARG A 178 5.38 53.87 -37.12
N PHE A 179 6.66 54.07 -36.82
CA PHE A 179 7.39 53.41 -35.75
C PHE A 179 7.50 54.33 -34.54
N PHE A 180 7.85 53.73 -33.41
CA PHE A 180 8.09 54.44 -32.18
C PHE A 180 9.47 54.05 -31.61
N THR A 181 10.27 55.06 -31.26
CA THR A 181 11.49 54.94 -30.45
C THR A 181 11.27 55.84 -29.24
N ASP A 182 12.03 56.92 -29.08
CA ASP A 182 11.72 57.97 -28.10
C ASP A 182 10.54 58.82 -28.55
N ARG A 183 10.25 58.85 -29.87
CA ARG A 183 9.15 59.58 -30.53
C ARG A 183 8.61 58.79 -31.72
N ALA A 184 7.41 59.16 -32.14
CA ALA A 184 6.81 58.57 -33.33
C ALA A 184 7.54 59.06 -34.61
N ILE A 185 8.03 58.14 -35.43
CA ILE A 185 8.78 58.36 -36.69
C ILE A 185 7.97 57.72 -37.81
N ARG A 186 7.90 58.39 -38.98
CA ARG A 186 7.24 57.79 -40.16
C ARG A 186 8.04 56.62 -40.70
N ILE A 187 7.35 55.65 -41.24
CA ILE A 187 7.99 54.47 -41.84
C ILE A 187 8.96 54.87 -42.97
N GLU A 188 8.59 55.82 -43.80
CA GLU A 188 9.48 56.28 -44.87
C GLU A 188 10.79 56.95 -44.39
N ASP A 189 10.72 57.62 -43.24
CA ASP A 189 11.91 58.25 -42.66
C ASP A 189 12.81 57.16 -41.99
N MET A 190 12.19 56.11 -41.44
CA MET A 190 12.92 55.01 -40.90
C MET A 190 13.56 54.13 -41.97
N MET A 191 12.89 53.91 -43.08
CA MET A 191 13.45 53.22 -44.25
C MET A 191 14.73 53.91 -44.76
N ARG A 192 14.70 55.24 -44.87
CA ARG A 192 15.87 56.05 -45.30
C ARG A 192 17.05 55.93 -44.30
N ARG A 193 16.78 55.83 -43.01
CA ARG A 193 17.81 55.59 -42.00
C ARG A 193 18.34 54.16 -42.11
N ALA A 194 17.46 53.19 -42.34
CA ALA A 194 17.82 51.79 -42.51
C ALA A 194 18.73 51.57 -43.74
N GLU A 195 18.49 52.25 -44.85
CA GLU A 195 19.34 52.23 -46.05
C GLU A 195 20.74 52.81 -45.79
N GLN A 196 20.90 53.66 -44.77
CA GLN A 196 22.19 54.28 -44.34
C GLN A 196 22.86 53.39 -43.24
N GLY A 197 22.26 52.33 -42.85
CA GLY A 197 22.80 51.44 -41.79
C GLY A 197 22.55 51.92 -40.35
N ASP A 198 21.73 52.94 -40.17
CA ASP A 198 21.35 53.51 -38.88
C ASP A 198 20.05 52.82 -38.37
N TYR A 199 20.27 51.75 -37.51
CA TYR A 199 19.19 51.00 -36.87
C TYR A 199 19.19 51.26 -35.37
N PRO A 200 18.07 51.72 -34.78
CA PRO A 200 17.94 51.76 -33.32
C PRO A 200 17.91 50.36 -32.75
N GLU A 201 18.45 50.16 -31.54
CA GLU A 201 18.44 48.89 -30.85
C GLU A 201 17.01 48.47 -30.47
N GLU A 202 16.20 49.43 -30.05
CA GLU A 202 14.76 49.23 -29.74
C GLU A 202 13.88 49.96 -30.73
N LEU A 203 13.01 49.26 -31.44
CA LEU A 203 12.05 49.80 -32.37
C LEU A 203 10.70 49.12 -32.24
N TYR A 204 9.70 49.93 -31.94
CA TYR A 204 8.32 49.49 -31.79
C TYR A 204 7.48 49.92 -32.98
N LEU A 205 6.55 49.05 -33.41
CA LEU A 205 5.50 49.45 -34.37
C LEU A 205 4.41 50.20 -33.59
N LEU A 206 4.12 51.42 -34.00
CA LEU A 206 2.98 52.18 -33.47
C LEU A 206 1.70 51.71 -34.15
N VAL A 207 0.92 50.89 -33.41
CA VAL A 207 -0.32 50.34 -33.92
C VAL A 207 -1.47 51.34 -33.78
N ASP A 208 -1.62 51.96 -32.61
CA ASP A 208 -2.64 52.99 -32.39
C ASP A 208 -2.19 54.01 -31.35
N ARG A 209 -2.86 55.17 -31.37
CA ARG A 209 -2.65 56.27 -30.43
C ARG A 209 -3.99 56.84 -30.02
N LEU A 210 -4.22 56.96 -28.72
CA LEU A 210 -5.43 57.55 -28.19
C LEU A 210 -5.13 58.61 -27.15
N LYS A 211 -6.04 59.56 -26.97
CA LYS A 211 -6.01 60.54 -25.90
C LYS A 211 -7.25 60.39 -25.05
N LEU A 212 -7.06 60.27 -23.74
CA LEU A 212 -8.15 60.15 -22.77
C LEU A 212 -8.42 61.51 -22.09
N PRO A 213 -9.69 61.87 -21.82
CA PRO A 213 -10.90 61.16 -22.23
C PRO A 213 -11.15 61.29 -23.75
N SER A 214 -11.71 60.22 -24.33
CA SER A 214 -12.06 60.16 -25.77
C SER A 214 -13.55 60.39 -25.97
N SER A 215 -13.92 61.13 -27.05
CA SER A 215 -15.30 61.35 -27.51
C SER A 215 -15.74 60.37 -28.61
N ASP A 216 -14.95 59.32 -28.86
CA ASP A 216 -15.20 58.34 -29.93
C ASP A 216 -16.23 57.32 -29.44
N GLU A 217 -17.40 57.26 -30.12
CA GLU A 217 -18.47 56.31 -29.77
C GLU A 217 -18.11 54.86 -30.07
N ASP A 218 -17.19 54.58 -31.00
CA ASP A 218 -16.73 53.26 -31.40
C ASP A 218 -15.38 52.87 -30.77
N LEU A 219 -14.95 53.60 -29.74
CA LEU A 219 -13.64 53.43 -29.12
C LEU A 219 -13.35 51.99 -28.69
N GLN A 220 -14.30 51.32 -28.11
CA GLN A 220 -14.08 49.92 -27.62
C GLN A 220 -13.79 48.95 -28.78
N THR A 221 -14.59 49.02 -29.85
CA THR A 221 -14.40 48.17 -31.04
C THR A 221 -13.05 48.41 -31.70
N ARG A 222 -12.65 49.69 -31.80
CA ARG A 222 -11.37 50.11 -32.34
C ARG A 222 -10.21 49.60 -31.49
N LEU A 223 -10.30 49.76 -30.16
CA LEU A 223 -9.25 49.28 -29.24
C LEU A 223 -9.09 47.75 -29.28
N HIS A 224 -10.18 46.99 -29.32
CA HIS A 224 -10.10 45.54 -29.53
C HIS A 224 -9.26 45.17 -30.75
N ALA A 225 -9.60 45.76 -31.91
CA ALA A 225 -8.88 45.50 -33.16
C ALA A 225 -7.41 45.95 -33.11
N SER A 226 -7.12 47.07 -32.45
CA SER A 226 -5.76 47.60 -32.32
C SER A 226 -4.92 46.76 -31.37
N ILE A 227 -5.48 46.26 -30.25
CA ILE A 227 -4.80 45.40 -29.30
C ILE A 227 -4.51 44.03 -29.91
N ASP A 228 -5.51 43.43 -30.60
CA ASP A 228 -5.31 42.12 -31.26
C ASP A 228 -4.24 42.23 -32.35
N SER A 229 -4.26 43.33 -33.13
CA SER A 229 -3.25 43.63 -34.15
C SER A 229 -1.86 43.84 -33.53
N ALA A 230 -1.77 44.51 -32.38
CA ALA A 230 -0.51 44.72 -31.68
C ALA A 230 0.09 43.39 -31.12
N PHE A 231 -0.73 42.50 -30.58
CA PHE A 231 -0.29 41.18 -30.19
C PHE A 231 0.17 40.33 -31.39
N ASP A 232 -0.57 40.39 -32.51
CA ASP A 232 -0.19 39.65 -33.72
C ASP A 232 1.16 40.13 -34.27
N LYS A 233 1.38 41.42 -34.39
CA LYS A 233 2.63 42.01 -34.94
C LYS A 233 3.81 41.91 -33.96
N GLY A 234 3.54 41.99 -32.68
CA GLY A 234 4.54 41.86 -31.63
C GLY A 234 4.81 40.43 -31.19
N ASP A 235 4.38 39.42 -32.00
CA ASP A 235 4.57 38.02 -31.68
C ASP A 235 4.13 37.67 -30.24
N GLY A 236 2.92 38.18 -29.87
CA GLY A 236 2.33 37.97 -28.56
C GLY A 236 2.77 38.94 -27.47
N THR A 237 3.56 39.98 -27.81
CA THR A 237 3.99 41.01 -26.85
C THR A 237 3.54 42.37 -27.32
N LEU A 238 2.87 43.13 -26.47
CA LEU A 238 2.54 44.51 -26.73
C LEU A 238 2.93 45.39 -25.54
N TYR A 239 3.14 46.69 -25.82
CA TYR A 239 3.43 47.70 -24.82
C TYR A 239 2.40 48.82 -24.88
N ILE A 240 1.93 49.25 -23.70
CA ILE A 240 1.16 50.48 -23.56
C ILE A 240 2.06 51.53 -22.96
N ARG A 241 2.38 52.55 -23.73
CA ARG A 241 3.12 53.72 -23.25
C ARG A 241 2.11 54.82 -22.88
N LYS A 242 2.18 55.26 -21.64
CA LYS A 242 1.40 56.34 -21.05
C LYS A 242 2.24 57.58 -20.99
N GLU A 243 1.75 58.69 -21.53
CA GLU A 243 2.35 60.01 -21.43
C GLU A 243 1.37 61.00 -20.76
N VAL A 244 1.82 61.59 -19.65
CA VAL A 244 1.13 62.67 -18.96
C VAL A 244 1.96 63.94 -19.08
N PRO A 245 1.39 65.09 -19.42
CA PRO A 245 2.16 66.33 -19.51
C PRO A 245 2.82 66.67 -18.18
N GLY A 246 4.17 66.72 -18.15
CA GLY A 246 4.96 67.05 -16.96
C GLY A 246 5.42 65.88 -16.12
N GLU A 247 5.13 64.64 -16.51
CA GLU A 247 5.59 63.42 -15.86
C GLU A 247 6.49 62.61 -16.81
N GLU A 248 7.31 61.72 -16.25
CA GLU A 248 8.08 60.77 -17.07
C GLU A 248 7.13 59.72 -17.70
N PRO A 249 7.36 59.36 -18.96
CA PRO A 249 6.52 58.35 -19.62
C PRO A 249 6.64 56.97 -18.94
N VAL A 250 5.50 56.33 -18.72
CA VAL A 250 5.44 54.96 -18.15
C VAL A 250 5.13 53.96 -19.26
N MET A 251 5.91 52.91 -19.37
CA MET A 251 5.74 51.84 -20.34
C MET A 251 5.35 50.56 -19.61
N LYS A 252 4.20 49.96 -19.96
CA LYS A 252 3.74 48.72 -19.40
C LYS A 252 3.64 47.65 -20.48
N GLN A 253 4.27 46.50 -20.20
CA GLN A 253 4.29 45.36 -21.10
C GLN A 253 3.07 44.45 -20.83
N PHE A 254 2.51 43.85 -21.86
CA PHE A 254 1.50 42.83 -21.84
C PHE A 254 1.94 41.69 -22.76
N ILE A 255 1.79 40.46 -22.30
CA ILE A 255 2.21 39.26 -23.02
C ILE A 255 1.01 38.32 -23.11
N ASN A 256 0.60 37.95 -24.34
CA ASN A 256 -0.47 36.97 -24.57
C ASN A 256 0.08 35.54 -24.78
N ARG A 257 1.40 35.39 -24.73
CA ARG A 257 2.06 34.07 -24.65
C ARG A 257 2.16 33.63 -23.20
N PHE A 258 2.09 32.32 -22.98
CA PHE A 258 2.25 31.75 -21.65
C PHE A 258 3.74 31.61 -21.37
N GLU A 259 4.41 32.75 -21.16
CA GLU A 259 5.85 32.89 -21.00
C GLU A 259 6.17 33.86 -19.86
N ALA A 260 7.22 33.56 -19.09
CA ALA A 260 7.79 34.45 -18.08
C ALA A 260 9.28 34.11 -17.91
N ASP A 261 10.09 35.10 -17.54
CA ASP A 261 11.54 34.96 -17.29
C ASP A 261 12.32 34.30 -18.45
N GLY A 262 11.86 34.44 -19.70
CA GLY A 262 12.45 33.83 -20.89
C GLY A 262 12.17 32.33 -21.02
N MET A 263 11.23 31.80 -20.24
CA MET A 263 10.76 30.41 -20.32
C MET A 263 9.32 30.35 -20.83
N GLU A 264 9.07 29.45 -21.77
CA GLU A 264 7.73 29.14 -22.24
C GLU A 264 7.12 28.04 -21.33
N PHE A 265 5.87 28.24 -20.91
CA PHE A 265 5.14 27.33 -20.04
C PHE A 265 4.02 26.61 -20.79
N THR A 266 3.73 25.40 -20.38
CA THR A 266 2.59 24.63 -20.88
C THR A 266 1.32 25.08 -20.16
N ARG A 267 0.25 25.39 -20.90
CA ARG A 267 -1.05 25.68 -20.28
C ARG A 267 -1.56 24.47 -19.53
N PRO A 268 -2.07 24.64 -18.31
CA PRO A 268 -2.60 23.54 -17.52
C PRO A 268 -3.76 22.84 -18.25
N ASP A 269 -3.63 21.52 -18.44
CA ASP A 269 -4.68 20.62 -18.91
C ASP A 269 -4.70 19.35 -18.08
N GLU A 270 -5.73 18.52 -18.22
CA GLU A 270 -5.85 17.29 -17.45
C GLU A 270 -4.75 16.25 -17.77
N TYR A 271 -4.14 16.28 -18.95
CA TYR A 271 -3.09 15.37 -19.39
C TYR A 271 -1.74 15.74 -18.77
N LEU A 272 -1.49 17.04 -18.55
CA LEU A 272 -0.28 17.53 -17.88
C LEU A 272 -0.15 16.95 -16.45
N PHE A 273 -1.27 16.74 -15.77
CA PHE A 273 -1.31 16.17 -14.41
C PHE A 273 -1.49 14.64 -14.39
N SER A 274 -1.42 13.97 -15.55
CA SER A 274 -1.55 12.51 -15.61
C SER A 274 -0.20 11.84 -15.75
N PHE A 275 0.28 11.17 -14.69
CA PHE A 275 1.50 10.36 -14.75
C PHE A 275 1.35 9.07 -15.59
N ASN A 276 0.15 8.75 -16.07
CA ASN A 276 -0.11 7.67 -17.03
C ASN A 276 -0.09 8.16 -18.49
N SER A 277 -0.13 9.47 -18.71
CA SER A 277 -0.02 10.10 -20.04
C SER A 277 1.43 10.44 -20.34
N PRO A 278 1.91 10.24 -21.59
CA PRO A 278 3.23 10.71 -22.01
C PRO A 278 3.43 12.23 -21.86
N LEU A 279 2.36 13.01 -21.91
CA LEU A 279 2.39 14.47 -21.76
C LEU A 279 2.66 14.91 -20.31
N GLY A 280 2.16 14.16 -19.32
CA GLY A 280 2.32 14.50 -17.89
C GLY A 280 3.38 13.67 -17.17
N ALA A 281 3.71 12.49 -17.68
CA ALA A 281 4.67 11.61 -17.01
C ALA A 281 6.09 12.18 -17.03
N CYS A 282 6.81 12.02 -15.92
CA CYS A 282 8.23 12.33 -15.87
C CYS A 282 9.01 11.52 -16.93
N PRO A 283 9.81 12.19 -17.80
CA PRO A 283 10.49 11.51 -18.90
C PRO A 283 11.55 10.50 -18.43
N VAL A 284 12.13 10.67 -17.24
CA VAL A 284 13.17 9.80 -16.69
C VAL A 284 12.59 8.51 -16.10
N CYS A 285 11.55 8.60 -15.27
CA CYS A 285 10.96 7.42 -14.61
C CYS A 285 9.69 6.90 -15.29
N GLY A 286 9.20 7.54 -16.36
CA GLY A 286 7.99 7.13 -17.07
C GLY A 286 6.75 7.08 -16.19
N GLY A 287 6.62 7.96 -15.19
CA GLY A 287 5.49 8.01 -14.27
C GLY A 287 5.56 7.01 -13.10
N LEU A 288 6.69 6.34 -12.88
CA LEU A 288 6.87 5.39 -11.77
C LEU A 288 7.29 6.06 -10.45
N GLY A 289 7.90 7.26 -10.52
CA GLY A 289 8.43 7.99 -9.36
C GLY A 289 9.72 7.42 -8.80
N LYS A 290 10.14 6.24 -9.25
CA LYS A 290 11.35 5.52 -8.83
C LYS A 290 12.15 5.07 -10.04
N ILE A 291 13.47 5.02 -9.87
CA ILE A 291 14.43 4.54 -10.86
C ILE A 291 15.34 3.48 -10.22
N ILE A 292 16.06 2.74 -11.04
CA ILE A 292 17.13 1.89 -10.54
C ILE A 292 18.37 2.79 -10.41
N GLY A 293 18.80 2.99 -9.18
CA GLY A 293 19.97 3.82 -8.84
C GLY A 293 20.72 3.25 -7.65
N ILE A 294 21.78 3.92 -7.21
CA ILE A 294 22.51 3.53 -6.01
C ILE A 294 21.66 3.79 -4.77
N SER A 295 21.41 2.74 -4.00
CA SER A 295 20.57 2.82 -2.80
C SER A 295 21.42 3.10 -1.57
N GLU A 296 21.05 4.15 -0.81
CA GLU A 296 21.67 4.45 0.48
C GLU A 296 21.61 3.27 1.44
N ASP A 297 20.46 2.60 1.53
CA ASP A 297 20.25 1.46 2.43
C ASP A 297 21.12 0.24 2.08
N LEU A 298 21.50 0.11 0.79
CA LEU A 298 22.42 -0.95 0.37
C LEU A 298 23.88 -0.53 0.59
N VAL A 299 24.21 0.76 0.45
CA VAL A 299 25.55 1.33 0.70
C VAL A 299 25.86 1.39 2.17
N VAL A 300 24.88 1.83 2.99
CA VAL A 300 24.96 1.90 4.45
C VAL A 300 23.92 0.98 5.07
N PRO A 301 24.15 -0.35 5.02
CA PRO A 301 23.16 -1.34 5.44
C PRO A 301 22.97 -1.44 6.97
N ASP A 302 23.78 -0.75 7.73
CA ASP A 302 23.73 -0.72 9.18
C ASP A 302 24.06 0.70 9.66
N LYS A 303 23.01 1.49 9.82
CA LYS A 303 23.12 2.90 10.22
C LYS A 303 23.51 3.09 11.68
N SER A 304 23.49 2.02 12.49
CA SER A 304 23.99 2.03 13.88
C SER A 304 25.51 2.01 13.98
N LYS A 305 26.20 1.66 12.90
CA LYS A 305 27.66 1.68 12.83
C LYS A 305 28.19 3.05 12.51
N SER A 306 29.39 3.34 13.03
CA SER A 306 30.15 4.52 12.64
C SER A 306 30.86 4.33 11.29
N ILE A 307 31.31 5.42 10.69
CA ILE A 307 32.17 5.37 9.48
C ILE A 307 33.43 4.54 9.76
N TYR A 308 34.01 4.76 10.95
CA TYR A 308 35.21 4.04 11.39
C TYR A 308 34.96 2.54 11.49
N ASP A 309 33.81 2.09 12.02
CA ASP A 309 33.41 0.69 12.16
C ASP A 309 32.90 0.09 10.85
N GLY A 310 32.99 0.83 9.75
CA GLY A 310 32.63 0.35 8.41
C GLY A 310 31.13 0.36 8.12
N ALA A 311 30.44 1.42 8.48
CA ALA A 311 29.05 1.67 8.08
C ALA A 311 28.89 1.61 6.54
N ILE A 312 29.84 2.22 5.80
CA ILE A 312 29.84 2.26 4.34
C ILE A 312 30.37 0.94 3.77
N ALA A 313 29.43 0.10 3.32
CA ALA A 313 29.73 -1.28 2.91
C ALA A 313 30.54 -1.38 1.61
N CYS A 314 30.39 -0.44 0.69
CA CYS A 314 31.11 -0.44 -0.60
C CYS A 314 32.59 -0.12 -0.47
N TRP A 315 33.03 0.47 0.65
CA TRP A 315 34.41 0.79 0.93
C TRP A 315 35.14 -0.27 1.79
N ARG A 316 34.54 -1.45 1.95
CA ARG A 316 35.17 -2.57 2.67
C ARG A 316 36.16 -3.32 1.78
N GLY A 317 37.26 -3.81 2.41
CA GLY A 317 38.33 -4.58 1.76
C GLY A 317 39.48 -3.71 1.29
N ASP A 318 40.64 -4.33 1.05
CA ASP A 318 41.94 -3.66 0.86
C ASP A 318 41.97 -2.65 -0.31
N LYS A 319 41.27 -2.96 -1.41
CA LYS A 319 41.27 -2.09 -2.59
C LYS A 319 40.32 -0.88 -2.47
N MET A 320 39.19 -1.03 -1.77
CA MET A 320 38.19 0.03 -1.62
C MET A 320 38.32 0.75 -0.27
N GLY A 321 39.07 0.19 0.68
CA GLY A 321 39.38 0.80 1.96
C GLY A 321 40.09 2.14 1.84
N TRP A 322 40.86 2.34 0.76
CA TRP A 322 41.55 3.60 0.47
C TRP A 322 40.61 4.83 0.49
N PHE A 323 39.37 4.69 -0.04
CA PHE A 323 38.40 5.79 -0.02
C PHE A 323 37.95 6.12 1.40
N LYS A 324 37.75 5.08 2.24
CA LYS A 324 37.46 5.23 3.66
C LYS A 324 38.62 5.93 4.40
N ASP A 325 39.85 5.49 4.15
CA ASP A 325 41.04 6.01 4.81
C ASP A 325 41.28 7.49 4.44
N GLN A 326 40.97 7.87 3.19
CA GLN A 326 41.06 9.25 2.74
C GLN A 326 40.02 10.14 3.44
N LEU A 327 38.78 9.65 3.60
CA LEU A 327 37.76 10.38 4.35
C LEU A 327 38.15 10.52 5.83
N ILE A 328 38.72 9.46 6.45
CA ILE A 328 39.18 9.48 7.82
C ILE A 328 40.34 10.49 7.99
N LYS A 329 41.30 10.53 7.06
CA LYS A 329 42.44 11.48 7.09
C LYS A 329 41.95 12.93 7.08
N ASN A 330 40.89 13.22 6.31
CA ASN A 330 40.35 14.56 6.17
C ASN A 330 39.21 14.90 7.17
N SER A 331 38.86 13.96 8.05
CA SER A 331 37.71 14.11 8.98
C SER A 331 37.86 15.30 9.92
N VAL A 332 39.02 15.56 10.43
CA VAL A 332 39.30 16.69 11.36
C VAL A 332 39.12 18.03 10.63
N LYS A 333 39.62 18.15 9.38
CA LYS A 333 39.50 19.37 8.58
C LYS A 333 38.06 19.76 8.26
N TYR A 334 37.22 18.78 8.04
CA TYR A 334 35.80 18.96 7.65
C TYR A 334 34.82 18.69 8.79
N ASN A 335 35.30 18.54 10.03
CA ASN A 335 34.46 18.25 11.21
C ASN A 335 33.52 17.04 11.02
N ILE A 336 34.03 15.94 10.44
CA ILE A 336 33.28 14.72 10.23
C ILE A 336 33.40 13.82 11.47
N PRO A 337 32.34 13.56 12.23
CA PRO A 337 32.40 12.72 13.44
C PRO A 337 32.43 11.24 13.07
N ILE A 338 33.62 10.72 12.72
CA ILE A 338 33.80 9.36 12.17
C ILE A 338 33.51 8.23 13.15
N PHE A 339 33.43 8.50 14.45
CA PHE A 339 33.11 7.50 15.50
C PHE A 339 31.65 7.49 15.90
N GLU A 340 30.86 8.48 15.45
CA GLU A 340 29.43 8.50 15.71
C GLU A 340 28.69 7.55 14.75
N PRO A 341 27.60 6.91 15.22
CA PRO A 341 26.71 6.15 14.36
C PRO A 341 26.22 6.97 13.16
N TYR A 342 26.18 6.35 11.98
CA TYR A 342 25.74 7.05 10.76
C TYR A 342 24.36 7.70 10.88
N CYS A 343 23.43 7.09 11.64
CA CYS A 343 22.10 7.65 11.89
C CYS A 343 22.14 9.00 12.63
N ASN A 344 23.14 9.24 13.48
CA ASN A 344 23.28 10.47 14.28
C ASN A 344 23.96 11.61 13.52
N LEU A 345 24.58 11.34 12.35
CA LEU A 345 25.25 12.35 11.54
C LEU A 345 24.25 13.39 11.04
N SER A 346 24.65 14.67 11.08
CA SER A 346 23.85 15.75 10.49
C SER A 346 23.68 15.59 8.98
N GLN A 347 22.64 16.17 8.40
CA GLN A 347 22.40 16.11 6.96
C GLN A 347 23.56 16.72 6.16
N GLU A 348 24.19 17.77 6.67
CA GLU A 348 25.36 18.41 6.03
C GLU A 348 26.54 17.43 5.93
N VAL A 349 26.79 16.66 6.98
CA VAL A 349 27.85 15.64 6.99
C VAL A 349 27.50 14.49 6.05
N LYS A 350 26.24 14.02 6.03
CA LYS A 350 25.78 13.01 5.08
C LYS A 350 25.93 13.49 3.64
N ASP A 351 25.52 14.72 3.35
CA ASP A 351 25.68 15.34 2.03
C ASP A 351 27.16 15.42 1.61
N LEU A 352 28.06 15.75 2.55
CA LEU A 352 29.49 15.76 2.29
C LEU A 352 30.04 14.35 1.99
N ILE A 353 29.58 13.32 2.68
CA ILE A 353 29.96 11.92 2.41
C ILE A 353 29.46 11.47 1.02
N TRP A 354 28.27 11.90 0.62
CA TRP A 354 27.70 11.53 -0.68
C TRP A 354 28.27 12.33 -1.84
N LYS A 355 28.25 13.65 -1.75
CA LYS A 355 28.67 14.57 -2.84
C LYS A 355 30.18 14.77 -2.90
N GLY A 356 30.86 14.57 -1.77
CA GLY A 356 32.29 14.92 -1.64
C GLY A 356 32.55 16.42 -1.59
N ARG A 357 33.81 16.80 -1.52
CA ARG A 357 34.26 18.19 -1.56
C ARG A 357 35.62 18.26 -2.24
N LYS A 358 35.75 19.03 -3.32
CA LYS A 358 37.02 19.34 -3.96
C LYS A 358 37.75 20.42 -3.21
N ALA A 359 39.07 20.21 -2.97
CA ALA A 359 40.00 21.19 -2.40
C ALA A 359 41.05 21.55 -3.43
N GLU A 360 41.97 22.49 -3.10
CA GLU A 360 43.05 22.90 -4.00
C GLU A 360 44.04 21.78 -4.28
N THR A 361 44.18 20.83 -3.36
CA THR A 361 45.05 19.65 -3.52
C THR A 361 44.19 18.37 -3.47
N GLU A 362 44.56 17.34 -4.24
CA GLU A 362 43.94 16.04 -4.25
C GLU A 362 43.96 15.36 -2.87
N GLU A 363 45.03 15.58 -2.08
CA GLU A 363 45.17 15.01 -0.75
C GLU A 363 44.17 15.57 0.28
N GLU A 364 43.73 16.80 0.08
CA GLU A 364 42.76 17.49 0.95
C GLU A 364 41.33 17.36 0.47
N SER A 365 41.14 16.82 -0.72
CA SER A 365 39.78 16.59 -1.30
C SER A 365 39.13 15.39 -0.62
N VAL A 366 37.82 15.44 -0.43
CA VAL A 366 37.01 14.31 0.02
C VAL A 366 36.26 13.76 -1.20
N ILE A 367 36.62 12.54 -1.62
CA ILE A 367 35.89 11.84 -2.69
C ILE A 367 34.61 11.30 -2.12
N GLY A 368 33.47 11.79 -2.64
CA GLY A 368 32.13 11.35 -2.22
C GLY A 368 31.73 10.01 -2.84
N LEU A 369 30.68 9.43 -2.28
CA LEU A 369 30.09 8.19 -2.79
C LEU A 369 29.60 8.34 -4.24
N ASP A 370 29.07 9.50 -4.63
CA ASP A 370 28.61 9.76 -6.00
C ASP A 370 29.76 9.68 -7.00
N GLU A 371 30.92 10.25 -6.66
CA GLU A 371 32.12 10.23 -7.50
C GLU A 371 32.72 8.81 -7.54
N PHE A 372 32.73 8.12 -6.40
CA PHE A 372 33.11 6.72 -6.31
C PHE A 372 32.26 5.83 -7.23
N PHE A 373 30.92 5.94 -7.19
CA PHE A 373 30.07 5.14 -8.05
C PHE A 373 30.15 5.53 -9.52
N LYS A 374 30.37 6.81 -9.86
CA LYS A 374 30.69 7.24 -11.23
C LYS A 374 31.98 6.58 -11.72
N TRP A 375 33.00 6.52 -10.88
CA TRP A 375 34.24 5.80 -11.21
C TRP A 375 34.02 4.29 -11.38
N VAL A 376 33.20 3.66 -10.53
CA VAL A 376 32.82 2.24 -10.65
C VAL A 376 32.06 2.01 -11.96
N GLU A 377 31.17 2.91 -12.33
CA GLU A 377 30.39 2.85 -13.57
C GLU A 377 31.28 2.99 -14.82
N ALA A 378 32.22 3.93 -14.82
CA ALA A 378 33.19 4.08 -15.90
C ALA A 378 34.06 2.81 -16.10
N ASN A 379 34.25 2.03 -15.05
CA ASN A 379 35.00 0.77 -15.09
C ASN A 379 34.14 -0.49 -15.21
N ARG A 380 32.82 -0.37 -15.53
CA ARG A 380 31.87 -1.49 -15.59
C ARG A 380 32.23 -2.60 -16.60
N TYR A 381 33.17 -2.34 -17.50
CA TYR A 381 33.71 -3.37 -18.39
C TYR A 381 34.43 -4.49 -17.65
N LYS A 382 34.89 -4.24 -16.41
CA LYS A 382 35.46 -5.29 -15.55
C LYS A 382 34.31 -5.94 -14.74
N ILE A 383 34.27 -7.26 -14.78
CA ILE A 383 33.18 -8.06 -14.22
C ILE A 383 32.92 -7.76 -12.73
N GLN A 384 33.95 -7.50 -11.94
CA GLN A 384 33.88 -7.18 -10.52
C GLN A 384 33.12 -5.88 -10.24
N TYR A 385 33.29 -4.82 -11.05
CA TYR A 385 32.59 -3.56 -10.89
C TYR A 385 31.13 -3.63 -11.35
N LYS A 386 30.86 -4.47 -12.36
CA LYS A 386 29.48 -4.79 -12.75
C LYS A 386 28.71 -5.45 -11.60
N TYR A 387 29.33 -6.42 -10.91
CA TYR A 387 28.72 -7.05 -9.73
C TYR A 387 28.55 -6.05 -8.58
N MET A 388 29.53 -5.16 -8.37
CA MET A 388 29.45 -4.12 -7.36
C MET A 388 28.28 -3.17 -7.61
N LEU A 389 28.12 -2.65 -8.83
CA LEU A 389 26.95 -1.83 -9.21
C LEU A 389 25.64 -2.55 -8.92
N ASN A 390 25.49 -3.79 -9.42
CA ASN A 390 24.26 -4.57 -9.19
C ASN A 390 23.97 -4.81 -7.70
N ARG A 391 25.03 -4.98 -6.89
CA ARG A 391 24.89 -5.20 -5.44
C ARG A 391 24.35 -3.99 -4.70
N TYR A 392 24.73 -2.78 -5.12
CA TYR A 392 24.35 -1.54 -4.48
C TYR A 392 23.24 -0.78 -5.22
N SER A 393 22.79 -1.30 -6.37
CA SER A 393 21.63 -0.76 -7.10
C SER A 393 20.32 -1.25 -6.49
N GLY A 394 19.42 -0.32 -6.28
CA GLY A 394 18.08 -0.57 -5.77
C GLY A 394 17.07 0.37 -6.42
N ARG A 395 15.82 0.28 -5.98
CA ARG A 395 14.80 1.25 -6.38
C ARG A 395 14.94 2.51 -5.52
N THR A 396 15.40 3.58 -6.14
CA THR A 396 15.57 4.90 -5.50
C THR A 396 14.53 5.88 -6.03
N VAL A 397 14.29 6.95 -5.28
CA VAL A 397 13.43 8.04 -5.73
C VAL A 397 14.04 8.66 -6.99
N CYS A 398 13.22 8.95 -7.99
CA CYS A 398 13.68 9.57 -9.23
C CYS A 398 14.23 10.97 -8.95
N SER A 399 15.48 11.22 -9.30
CA SER A 399 16.15 12.50 -9.09
C SER A 399 15.54 13.65 -9.87
N GLU A 400 14.91 13.37 -11.01
CA GLU A 400 14.28 14.39 -11.86
C GLU A 400 12.96 14.89 -11.28
N CYS A 401 12.07 13.98 -10.89
CA CYS A 401 10.74 14.36 -10.40
C CYS A 401 10.61 14.33 -8.87
N GLY A 402 11.65 13.98 -8.12
CA GLY A 402 11.59 13.90 -6.67
C GLY A 402 10.50 12.95 -6.13
N GLY A 403 10.06 11.96 -6.93
CA GLY A 403 8.98 11.03 -6.56
C GLY A 403 7.58 11.49 -6.98
N SER A 404 7.41 12.69 -7.53
CA SER A 404 6.10 13.23 -7.96
C SER A 404 5.48 12.43 -9.11
N ARG A 405 6.28 11.70 -9.88
CA ARG A 405 5.90 10.96 -11.11
C ARG A 405 5.56 11.85 -12.31
N LEU A 406 5.39 13.15 -12.08
CA LEU A 406 5.01 14.14 -13.07
C LEU A 406 6.24 14.87 -13.63
N ARG A 407 6.06 15.53 -14.76
CA ARG A 407 7.01 16.49 -15.29
C ARG A 407 7.11 17.71 -14.38
N LYS A 408 8.24 18.44 -14.43
CA LYS A 408 8.47 19.64 -13.61
C LYS A 408 7.45 20.73 -13.91
N GLU A 409 7.02 20.86 -15.16
CA GLU A 409 6.05 21.83 -15.60
C GLU A 409 4.71 21.71 -14.86
N ALA A 410 4.29 20.47 -14.57
CA ALA A 410 3.09 20.22 -13.75
C ALA A 410 3.24 20.70 -12.30
N LEU A 411 4.46 20.74 -11.77
CA LEU A 411 4.72 21.18 -10.40
C LEU A 411 4.79 22.71 -10.24
N TYR A 412 4.91 23.44 -11.35
CA TYR A 412 4.84 24.91 -11.34
C TYR A 412 3.41 25.40 -11.15
N VAL A 413 2.42 24.54 -11.37
CA VAL A 413 1.00 24.87 -11.20
C VAL A 413 0.58 24.67 -9.76
N LYS A 414 -0.06 25.68 -9.16
CA LYS A 414 -0.51 25.66 -7.76
C LYS A 414 -1.99 26.01 -7.65
N VAL A 415 -2.63 25.42 -6.63
CA VAL A 415 -3.99 25.74 -6.18
C VAL A 415 -3.90 25.97 -4.67
N GLY A 416 -4.40 27.09 -4.16
CA GLY A 416 -4.24 27.45 -2.76
C GLY A 416 -2.77 27.49 -2.30
N GLY A 417 -1.85 27.88 -3.19
CA GLY A 417 -0.41 27.99 -2.93
C GLY A 417 0.36 26.66 -2.95
N LYS A 418 -0.29 25.51 -3.17
CA LYS A 418 0.35 24.18 -3.20
C LYS A 418 0.24 23.52 -4.58
N ASN A 419 1.29 22.80 -5.00
CA ASN A 419 1.24 21.96 -6.18
C ASN A 419 0.58 20.60 -5.87
N ILE A 420 0.18 19.88 -6.93
CA ILE A 420 -0.53 18.60 -6.79
C ILE A 420 0.28 17.53 -6.00
N HIS A 421 1.60 17.52 -6.16
CA HIS A 421 2.46 16.56 -5.44
C HIS A 421 2.52 16.86 -3.94
N GLU A 422 2.62 18.13 -3.56
CA GLU A 422 2.59 18.56 -2.16
C GLU A 422 1.30 18.12 -1.47
N LEU A 423 0.14 18.28 -2.14
CA LEU A 423 -1.15 17.79 -1.61
C LEU A 423 -1.16 16.26 -1.45
N LEU A 424 -0.65 15.53 -2.43
CA LEU A 424 -0.58 14.06 -2.36
C LEU A 424 0.36 13.54 -1.28
N CYS A 425 1.37 14.31 -0.87
CA CYS A 425 2.31 13.97 0.19
C CYS A 425 1.78 14.30 1.59
N MET A 426 0.73 15.12 1.71
CA MET A 426 0.06 15.36 2.99
C MET A 426 -0.63 14.09 3.47
N ASN A 427 -0.72 13.89 4.79
CA ASN A 427 -1.61 12.88 5.33
C ASN A 427 -3.07 13.29 5.10
N VAL A 428 -3.98 12.31 5.10
CA VAL A 428 -5.39 12.51 4.77
C VAL A 428 -6.03 13.56 5.67
N SER A 429 -5.76 13.52 6.98
CA SER A 429 -6.34 14.48 7.95
C SER A 429 -5.88 15.92 7.65
N ALA A 430 -4.59 16.13 7.42
CA ALA A 430 -4.05 17.46 7.08
C ALA A 430 -4.54 17.95 5.70
N LEU A 431 -4.72 17.06 4.74
CA LEU A 431 -5.28 17.42 3.43
C LEU A 431 -6.76 17.82 3.55
N LEU A 432 -7.52 17.10 4.39
CA LEU A 432 -8.92 17.42 4.68
C LEU A 432 -9.05 18.81 5.29
N ASP A 433 -8.21 19.13 6.28
CA ASP A 433 -8.18 20.46 6.92
C ASP A 433 -7.77 21.55 5.91
N PHE A 434 -6.79 21.28 5.06
CA PHE A 434 -6.37 22.20 4.01
C PHE A 434 -7.50 22.51 3.03
N LEU A 435 -8.23 21.49 2.53
CA LEU A 435 -9.30 21.69 1.55
C LEU A 435 -10.54 22.37 2.16
N ARG A 436 -10.82 22.15 3.45
CA ARG A 436 -11.90 22.85 4.17
C ARG A 436 -11.63 24.34 4.36
N ASN A 437 -10.35 24.73 4.43
CA ASN A 437 -9.91 26.10 4.69
C ASN A 437 -9.24 26.74 3.47
N ILE A 438 -9.40 26.18 2.28
CA ILE A 438 -8.76 26.71 1.07
C ILE A 438 -9.39 28.04 0.68
N GLU A 439 -8.55 29.05 0.45
CA GLU A 439 -8.98 30.35 -0.04
C GLU A 439 -8.93 30.38 -1.56
N LEU A 440 -10.07 30.56 -2.20
CA LEU A 440 -10.24 30.63 -3.65
C LEU A 440 -10.99 31.90 -4.04
N ASP A 441 -10.79 32.36 -5.25
CA ASP A 441 -11.56 33.48 -5.79
C ASP A 441 -13.02 33.06 -6.06
N PRO A 442 -14.01 34.03 -6.06
CA PRO A 442 -15.42 33.71 -6.28
C PRO A 442 -15.72 32.96 -7.58
N ASN A 443 -14.90 33.14 -8.62
CA ASN A 443 -15.03 32.42 -9.89
C ASN A 443 -14.42 31.01 -9.79
N GLU A 444 -13.31 30.86 -9.09
CA GLU A 444 -12.69 29.56 -8.83
C GLU A 444 -13.63 28.67 -8.00
N HIS A 445 -14.30 29.23 -6.99
CA HIS A 445 -15.34 28.54 -6.24
C HIS A 445 -16.45 27.97 -7.11
N LYS A 446 -17.01 28.77 -8.04
CA LYS A 446 -18.05 28.27 -8.95
C LYS A 446 -17.63 27.08 -9.81
N ILE A 447 -16.34 26.96 -10.10
CA ILE A 447 -15.77 25.91 -10.96
C ILE A 447 -15.40 24.68 -10.14
N ALA A 448 -14.82 24.86 -8.94
CA ALA A 448 -14.15 23.80 -8.21
C ALA A 448 -14.97 23.22 -7.04
N ASP A 449 -15.96 23.94 -6.48
CA ASP A 449 -16.64 23.54 -5.25
C ASP A 449 -17.18 22.11 -5.28
N LYS A 450 -17.87 21.72 -6.35
CA LYS A 450 -18.41 20.35 -6.48
C LYS A 450 -17.31 19.26 -6.43
N ALA A 451 -16.17 19.54 -7.07
CA ALA A 451 -15.07 18.60 -7.08
C ALA A 451 -14.36 18.56 -5.72
N ILE A 452 -14.25 19.70 -5.06
CA ILE A 452 -13.69 19.80 -3.70
C ILE A 452 -14.61 19.06 -2.69
N GLU A 453 -15.92 19.26 -2.76
CA GLU A 453 -16.90 18.55 -1.93
C GLU A 453 -16.78 17.02 -2.11
N GLU A 454 -16.64 16.54 -3.35
CA GLU A 454 -16.44 15.12 -3.64
C GLU A 454 -15.12 14.58 -3.06
N ILE A 455 -14.04 15.35 -3.13
CA ILE A 455 -12.77 14.97 -2.51
C ILE A 455 -12.90 14.94 -1.00
N ILE A 456 -13.50 15.98 -0.39
CA ILE A 456 -13.73 16.06 1.06
C ILE A 456 -14.52 14.85 1.54
N SER A 457 -15.61 14.51 0.88
CA SER A 457 -16.44 13.35 1.23
C SER A 457 -15.64 12.03 1.23
N ARG A 458 -14.78 11.82 0.21
CA ARG A 458 -13.92 10.63 0.14
C ARG A 458 -12.82 10.64 1.20
N LEU A 459 -12.24 11.80 1.51
CA LEU A 459 -11.25 11.94 2.58
C LEU A 459 -11.86 11.67 3.95
N GLU A 460 -13.08 12.15 4.20
CA GLU A 460 -13.86 11.85 5.42
C GLU A 460 -14.08 10.33 5.56
N TYR A 461 -14.46 9.63 4.48
CA TYR A 461 -14.57 8.17 4.54
C TYR A 461 -13.25 7.48 4.84
N ILE A 462 -12.10 7.97 4.31
CA ILE A 462 -10.79 7.42 4.63
C ILE A 462 -10.45 7.65 6.12
N GLU A 463 -10.81 8.80 6.66
CA GLU A 463 -10.61 9.12 8.08
C GLU A 463 -11.53 8.27 8.97
N ASP A 464 -12.81 8.13 8.60
CA ASP A 464 -13.82 7.32 9.31
C ASP A 464 -13.41 5.84 9.42
N VAL A 465 -12.70 5.29 8.42
CA VAL A 465 -12.16 3.92 8.50
C VAL A 465 -10.80 3.83 9.21
N GLY A 466 -10.34 4.91 9.88
CA GLY A 466 -9.11 4.92 10.65
C GLY A 466 -7.82 4.99 9.82
N LEU A 467 -7.87 5.53 8.61
CA LEU A 467 -6.73 5.64 7.69
C LEU A 467 -6.24 7.08 7.48
N GLY A 468 -6.60 8.01 8.38
CA GLY A 468 -6.23 9.43 8.30
C GLY A 468 -4.72 9.71 8.27
N TYR A 469 -3.90 8.78 8.79
CA TYR A 469 -2.45 8.86 8.80
C TYR A 469 -1.79 8.57 7.43
N LEU A 470 -2.52 7.99 6.47
CA LEU A 470 -1.97 7.65 5.17
C LEU A 470 -1.79 8.89 4.29
N THR A 471 -0.81 8.83 3.38
CA THR A 471 -0.62 9.81 2.33
C THR A 471 -1.19 9.29 1.00
N LEU A 472 -1.78 10.17 0.21
CA LEU A 472 -2.44 9.79 -1.04
C LEU A 472 -1.47 9.28 -2.12
N ASN A 473 -0.19 9.66 -2.08
CA ASN A 473 0.83 9.18 -3.01
C ASN A 473 1.35 7.78 -2.69
N ARG A 474 0.98 7.19 -1.54
CA ARG A 474 1.39 5.84 -1.14
C ARG A 474 0.89 4.81 -2.14
N THR A 475 1.78 3.92 -2.59
CA THR A 475 1.45 2.90 -3.59
C THR A 475 0.61 1.78 -2.98
N SER A 476 -0.42 1.34 -3.70
CA SER A 476 -1.37 0.32 -3.23
C SER A 476 -0.71 -1.01 -2.85
N ASN A 477 0.41 -1.37 -3.49
CA ASN A 477 1.16 -2.59 -3.18
C ASN A 477 1.97 -2.53 -1.87
N THR A 478 2.03 -1.38 -1.20
CA THR A 478 2.68 -1.20 0.11
C THR A 478 1.68 -1.19 1.26
N LEU A 479 0.40 -1.29 0.95
CA LEU A 479 -0.67 -1.37 1.95
C LEU A 479 -0.72 -2.77 2.55
N SER A 480 -1.05 -2.85 3.84
CA SER A 480 -1.43 -4.11 4.46
C SER A 480 -2.76 -4.62 3.89
N GLY A 481 -3.09 -5.90 4.12
CA GLY A 481 -4.37 -6.47 3.67
C GLY A 481 -5.57 -5.68 4.20
N GLY A 482 -5.57 -5.36 5.49
CA GLY A 482 -6.63 -4.57 6.13
C GLY A 482 -6.70 -3.12 5.64
N GLU A 483 -5.55 -2.44 5.43
CA GLU A 483 -5.54 -1.09 4.84
C GLU A 483 -6.14 -1.10 3.42
N SER A 484 -5.77 -2.08 2.60
CA SER A 484 -6.28 -2.22 1.23
C SER A 484 -7.78 -2.48 1.22
N GLN A 485 -8.28 -3.34 2.10
CA GLN A 485 -9.69 -3.65 2.23
C GLN A 485 -10.51 -2.41 2.62
N ARG A 486 -10.02 -1.63 3.58
CA ARG A 486 -10.67 -0.38 4.00
C ARG A 486 -10.67 0.68 2.91
N ILE A 487 -9.60 0.81 2.12
CA ILE A 487 -9.59 1.69 0.94
C ILE A 487 -10.65 1.24 -0.09
N ASN A 488 -10.81 -0.06 -0.31
CA ASN A 488 -11.87 -0.57 -1.19
C ASN A 488 -13.28 -0.28 -0.64
N LEU A 489 -13.45 -0.32 0.70
CA LEU A 489 -14.71 0.08 1.35
C LEU A 489 -15.01 1.56 1.15
N VAL A 490 -14.00 2.43 1.25
CA VAL A 490 -14.13 3.88 0.93
C VAL A 490 -14.60 4.08 -0.50
N THR A 491 -14.01 3.36 -1.45
CA THR A 491 -14.42 3.44 -2.87
C THR A 491 -15.87 2.99 -3.06
N ALA A 492 -16.28 1.94 -2.35
CA ALA A 492 -17.66 1.45 -2.38
C ALA A 492 -18.68 2.47 -1.84
N LEU A 493 -18.32 3.19 -0.75
CA LEU A 493 -19.14 4.28 -0.20
C LEU A 493 -19.24 5.48 -1.15
N GLY A 494 -18.11 5.85 -1.76
CA GLY A 494 -18.03 6.94 -2.74
C GLY A 494 -18.81 6.69 -4.03
N SER A 495 -19.09 5.42 -4.37
CA SER A 495 -19.86 5.05 -5.58
C SER A 495 -21.36 5.34 -5.49
N SER A 496 -21.88 5.67 -4.30
CA SER A 496 -23.31 5.96 -4.05
C SER A 496 -24.28 4.90 -4.59
N LEU A 497 -23.84 3.63 -4.71
CA LEU A 497 -24.70 2.53 -5.14
C LEU A 497 -25.71 2.18 -4.05
N VAL A 498 -26.97 2.05 -4.43
CA VAL A 498 -28.10 1.74 -3.54
C VAL A 498 -28.74 0.43 -3.97
N GLY A 499 -29.27 -0.34 -3.00
CA GLY A 499 -29.95 -1.60 -3.25
C GLY A 499 -29.01 -2.76 -3.64
N SER A 500 -27.72 -2.65 -3.33
CA SER A 500 -26.70 -3.67 -3.58
C SER A 500 -26.46 -4.56 -2.36
N LEU A 501 -25.87 -5.73 -2.58
CA LEU A 501 -25.38 -6.64 -1.53
C LEU A 501 -23.86 -6.48 -1.40
N TYR A 502 -23.41 -5.94 -0.29
CA TYR A 502 -22.00 -5.88 0.05
C TYR A 502 -21.63 -7.06 0.95
N ILE A 503 -20.57 -7.78 0.55
CA ILE A 503 -20.04 -8.92 1.31
C ILE A 503 -18.60 -8.61 1.67
N LEU A 504 -18.30 -8.54 2.97
CA LEU A 504 -16.98 -8.23 3.50
C LEU A 504 -16.41 -9.43 4.25
N ASP A 505 -15.09 -9.65 4.06
CA ASP A 505 -14.35 -10.72 4.74
C ASP A 505 -13.47 -10.14 5.84
N GLU A 506 -13.85 -10.36 7.08
CA GLU A 506 -13.12 -9.97 8.29
C GLU A 506 -12.57 -8.51 8.25
N PRO A 507 -13.41 -7.49 8.07
CA PRO A 507 -12.95 -6.11 7.90
C PRO A 507 -12.30 -5.49 9.16
N SER A 508 -12.42 -6.11 10.34
CA SER A 508 -11.79 -5.70 11.59
C SER A 508 -10.31 -6.08 11.71
N ILE A 509 -9.76 -6.82 10.73
CA ILE A 509 -8.38 -7.31 10.81
C ILE A 509 -7.37 -6.20 11.02
N GLY A 510 -6.48 -6.38 12.02
CA GLY A 510 -5.43 -5.43 12.35
C GLY A 510 -5.93 -4.10 12.92
N LEU A 511 -7.21 -4.04 13.31
CA LEU A 511 -7.78 -2.88 13.97
C LEU A 511 -7.63 -2.93 15.47
N HIS A 512 -7.31 -1.78 16.03
CA HIS A 512 -7.49 -1.54 17.45
C HIS A 512 -9.00 -1.40 17.77
N PRO A 513 -9.51 -1.78 18.96
CA PRO A 513 -10.93 -1.64 19.31
C PRO A 513 -11.51 -0.25 19.04
N ARG A 514 -10.76 0.84 19.29
CA ARG A 514 -11.15 2.21 18.92
C ARG A 514 -11.49 2.36 17.44
N ASP A 515 -10.71 1.74 16.58
CA ASP A 515 -10.90 1.84 15.13
C ASP A 515 -12.02 0.91 14.65
N THR A 516 -12.30 -0.18 15.40
CA THR A 516 -13.45 -1.07 15.17
C THR A 516 -14.78 -0.34 15.37
N GLU A 517 -14.90 0.53 16.40
CA GLU A 517 -16.09 1.34 16.61
C GLU A 517 -16.38 2.27 15.41
N ARG A 518 -15.34 2.88 14.84
CA ARG A 518 -15.45 3.70 13.62
C ARG A 518 -15.91 2.88 12.43
N LEU A 519 -15.31 1.70 12.23
CA LEU A 519 -15.70 0.77 11.17
C LEU A 519 -17.18 0.36 11.28
N ILE A 520 -17.66 0.08 12.48
CA ILE A 520 -19.08 -0.24 12.73
C ILE A 520 -19.99 0.92 12.27
N ALA A 521 -19.62 2.17 12.57
CA ALA A 521 -20.38 3.32 12.12
C ALA A 521 -20.44 3.43 10.59
N VAL A 522 -19.33 3.15 9.91
CA VAL A 522 -19.22 3.11 8.44
C VAL A 522 -20.09 2.00 7.84
N LEU A 523 -20.06 0.78 8.41
CA LEU A 523 -20.89 -0.34 7.95
C LEU A 523 -22.39 -0.06 8.12
N LYS A 524 -22.76 0.57 9.23
CA LYS A 524 -24.15 1.01 9.46
C LYS A 524 -24.57 2.09 8.46
N ARG A 525 -23.70 3.06 8.16
CA ARG A 525 -23.95 4.09 7.15
C ARG A 525 -24.15 3.47 5.77
N LEU A 526 -23.34 2.47 5.39
CA LEU A 526 -23.50 1.73 4.14
C LEU A 526 -24.87 1.01 4.05
N ARG A 527 -25.33 0.43 5.17
CA ARG A 527 -26.69 -0.13 5.30
C ARG A 527 -27.77 0.95 5.16
N ASP A 528 -27.60 2.08 5.86
CA ASP A 528 -28.62 3.13 5.97
C ASP A 528 -28.85 3.87 4.64
N ILE A 529 -27.88 3.83 3.73
CA ILE A 529 -28.03 4.28 2.33
C ILE A 529 -29.01 3.38 1.54
N GLY A 530 -29.36 2.19 2.07
CA GLY A 530 -30.30 1.26 1.45
C GLY A 530 -29.66 -0.01 0.90
N ASN A 531 -28.44 -0.36 1.36
CA ASN A 531 -27.76 -1.58 0.96
C ASN A 531 -27.94 -2.71 1.98
N THR A 532 -27.78 -3.94 1.52
CA THR A 532 -27.64 -5.11 2.41
C THR A 532 -26.16 -5.34 2.66
N VAL A 533 -25.76 -5.39 3.93
CA VAL A 533 -24.36 -5.56 4.31
C VAL A 533 -24.19 -6.90 5.03
N VAL A 534 -23.44 -7.82 4.43
CA VAL A 534 -23.12 -9.13 5.01
C VAL A 534 -21.64 -9.16 5.34
N VAL A 535 -21.30 -9.44 6.58
CA VAL A 535 -19.91 -9.44 7.06
C VAL A 535 -19.59 -10.81 7.65
N VAL A 536 -18.51 -11.42 7.21
CA VAL A 536 -17.92 -12.59 7.88
C VAL A 536 -17.01 -12.08 8.98
N GLU A 537 -17.30 -12.38 10.25
CA GLU A 537 -16.56 -11.77 11.36
C GLU A 537 -16.50 -12.62 12.63
N HIS A 538 -15.49 -12.30 13.45
CA HIS A 538 -15.23 -12.91 14.76
C HIS A 538 -15.12 -11.88 15.88
N ASP A 539 -15.09 -10.59 15.54
CA ASP A 539 -15.01 -9.51 16.52
C ASP A 539 -16.31 -9.35 17.30
N GLU A 540 -16.20 -9.28 18.64
CA GLU A 540 -17.36 -9.22 19.54
C GLU A 540 -18.18 -7.96 19.32
N GLU A 541 -17.55 -6.79 19.09
CA GLU A 541 -18.24 -5.50 18.94
C GLU A 541 -19.03 -5.46 17.63
N ILE A 542 -18.45 -5.98 16.55
CA ILE A 542 -19.13 -6.08 15.24
C ILE A 542 -20.32 -7.04 15.33
N MET A 543 -20.13 -8.20 15.97
CA MET A 543 -21.24 -9.14 16.18
C MET A 543 -22.37 -8.52 16.99
N ARG A 544 -22.06 -7.80 18.07
CA ARG A 544 -23.07 -7.12 18.91
C ARG A 544 -23.79 -5.96 18.19
N ALA A 545 -23.14 -5.36 17.20
CA ALA A 545 -23.67 -4.26 16.41
C ALA A 545 -24.58 -4.71 15.26
N ALA A 546 -24.62 -6.01 14.95
CA ALA A 546 -25.39 -6.59 13.85
C ALA A 546 -26.91 -6.56 14.10
N ASP A 547 -27.68 -6.34 13.02
CA ASP A 547 -29.14 -6.50 13.04
C ASP A 547 -29.54 -7.99 13.08
N LEU A 548 -28.72 -8.86 12.45
CA LEU A 548 -28.91 -10.31 12.41
C LEU A 548 -27.55 -11.00 12.55
N LEU A 549 -27.45 -12.00 13.42
CA LEU A 549 -26.30 -12.89 13.55
C LEU A 549 -26.66 -14.26 13.00
N ILE A 550 -25.80 -14.82 12.14
CA ILE A 550 -25.89 -16.18 11.63
C ILE A 550 -24.62 -16.91 12.09
N ASP A 551 -24.77 -17.91 12.96
CA ASP A 551 -23.66 -18.73 13.46
C ASP A 551 -23.64 -20.08 12.77
N ILE A 552 -22.48 -20.42 12.17
CA ILE A 552 -22.26 -21.67 11.45
C ILE A 552 -21.33 -22.58 12.24
N GLY A 553 -21.80 -23.79 12.52
CA GLY A 553 -21.11 -24.76 13.34
C GLY A 553 -21.62 -26.18 13.13
N PRO A 554 -21.67 -26.95 14.22
CA PRO A 554 -21.10 -26.68 15.57
C PRO A 554 -19.58 -26.79 15.65
N LYS A 555 -18.95 -27.50 14.67
CA LYS A 555 -17.50 -27.69 14.61
C LYS A 555 -16.95 -27.26 13.22
N ALA A 556 -15.68 -27.59 12.95
CA ALA A 556 -15.01 -27.30 11.69
C ALA A 556 -15.08 -28.48 10.70
N GLY A 557 -14.85 -28.22 9.41
CA GLY A 557 -14.71 -29.23 8.37
C GLY A 557 -15.98 -30.08 8.19
N VAL A 558 -15.81 -31.39 8.14
CA VAL A 558 -16.93 -32.35 7.95
C VAL A 558 -17.94 -32.30 9.10
N ASN A 559 -17.49 -31.92 10.29
CA ASN A 559 -18.33 -31.79 11.49
C ASN A 559 -18.97 -30.40 11.65
N GLY A 560 -18.76 -29.48 10.68
CA GLY A 560 -19.37 -28.17 10.58
C GLY A 560 -20.44 -28.10 9.51
N GLY A 561 -20.67 -26.89 9.00
CA GLY A 561 -21.52 -26.64 7.82
C GLY A 561 -23.02 -26.60 8.10
N GLU A 562 -23.45 -26.45 9.35
CA GLU A 562 -24.84 -26.32 9.75
C GLU A 562 -25.08 -24.92 10.38
N ILE A 563 -26.28 -24.36 10.21
CA ILE A 563 -26.65 -23.15 10.95
C ILE A 563 -27.07 -23.56 12.36
N VAL A 564 -26.27 -23.16 13.34
CA VAL A 564 -26.54 -23.42 14.75
C VAL A 564 -27.36 -22.31 15.41
N PHE A 565 -27.32 -21.12 14.84
CA PHE A 565 -28.14 -19.98 15.28
C PHE A 565 -28.40 -18.99 14.12
N SER A 566 -29.59 -18.42 14.09
CA SER A 566 -29.97 -17.29 13.22
C SER A 566 -30.96 -16.41 13.96
N GLY A 567 -30.56 -15.19 14.33
CA GLY A 567 -31.39 -14.28 15.10
C GLY A 567 -30.62 -13.07 15.63
N THR A 568 -31.24 -12.23 16.45
CA THR A 568 -30.56 -11.15 17.16
C THR A 568 -29.80 -11.70 18.37
N ILE A 569 -28.62 -11.13 18.68
CA ILE A 569 -27.78 -11.61 19.79
C ILE A 569 -28.54 -11.59 21.12
N THR A 570 -29.35 -10.53 21.36
CA THR A 570 -30.12 -10.40 22.60
C THR A 570 -31.00 -11.61 22.83
N VAL A 571 -31.72 -12.05 21.80
CA VAL A 571 -32.58 -13.24 21.87
C VAL A 571 -31.77 -14.51 22.05
N GLY A 572 -30.61 -14.63 21.35
CA GLY A 572 -29.74 -15.80 21.46
C GLY A 572 -29.10 -15.97 22.84
N VAL A 573 -28.73 -14.89 23.49
CA VAL A 573 -28.09 -14.91 24.82
C VAL A 573 -29.14 -15.09 25.93
N GLU A 574 -30.30 -14.44 25.86
CA GLU A 574 -31.36 -14.48 26.88
C GLU A 574 -32.09 -15.84 26.92
N ASN A 575 -32.42 -16.40 25.76
CA ASN A 575 -33.21 -17.65 25.71
C ASN A 575 -32.42 -18.89 26.11
N GLY A 576 -31.09 -18.84 26.15
CA GLY A 576 -30.22 -19.91 26.65
C GLY A 576 -30.34 -21.25 25.91
N GLU A 577 -31.02 -21.29 24.77
CA GLU A 577 -31.47 -22.51 24.09
C GLU A 577 -30.44 -23.12 23.15
N ASN A 578 -29.27 -22.50 22.92
CA ASN A 578 -28.31 -23.01 21.95
C ASN A 578 -27.04 -23.53 22.63
N GLU A 579 -27.07 -24.77 23.11
CA GLU A 579 -25.88 -25.47 23.60
C GLU A 579 -24.87 -25.74 22.47
N ASP A 580 -25.28 -25.76 21.22
CA ASP A 580 -24.45 -26.03 20.05
C ASP A 580 -23.68 -24.80 19.53
N SER A 581 -24.13 -23.58 19.87
CA SER A 581 -23.43 -22.33 19.47
C SER A 581 -22.32 -21.98 20.44
N LEU A 582 -21.07 -22.24 20.06
CA LEU A 582 -19.90 -21.80 20.81
C LEU A 582 -19.81 -20.27 20.89
N THR A 583 -20.17 -19.56 19.85
CA THR A 583 -20.21 -18.10 19.79
C THR A 583 -21.10 -17.53 20.89
N LEU A 584 -22.36 -18.00 20.99
CA LEU A 584 -23.29 -17.53 22.01
C LEU A 584 -22.88 -17.92 23.42
N GLN A 585 -22.23 -19.08 23.60
CA GLN A 585 -21.69 -19.48 24.91
C GLN A 585 -20.63 -18.49 25.42
N TYR A 586 -19.73 -17.99 24.55
CA TYR A 586 -18.74 -16.97 24.91
C TYR A 586 -19.38 -15.60 25.12
N LEU A 587 -20.24 -15.13 24.21
CA LEU A 587 -20.91 -13.83 24.28
C LEU A 587 -21.86 -13.71 25.49
N GLY A 588 -22.48 -14.82 25.88
CA GLY A 588 -23.37 -14.91 27.05
C GLY A 588 -22.65 -15.23 28.37
N GLY A 589 -21.32 -15.37 28.36
CA GLY A 589 -20.51 -15.64 29.55
C GLY A 589 -20.64 -17.05 30.16
N LYS A 590 -21.39 -17.96 29.52
CA LYS A 590 -21.52 -19.37 29.93
C LYS A 590 -20.17 -20.09 29.84
N ARG A 591 -19.39 -19.79 28.80
CA ARG A 591 -18.02 -20.28 28.63
C ARG A 591 -17.04 -19.18 29.00
N LYS A 592 -16.19 -19.46 30.01
CA LYS A 592 -15.13 -18.52 30.43
C LYS A 592 -14.00 -18.51 29.42
N ARG A 593 -13.44 -17.34 29.17
CA ARG A 593 -12.22 -17.16 28.35
C ARG A 593 -11.03 -17.79 29.07
N TYR A 594 -10.09 -18.30 28.31
CA TYR A 594 -8.86 -18.91 28.86
C TYR A 594 -8.00 -17.85 29.54
N VAL A 595 -7.64 -18.10 30.80
CA VAL A 595 -6.75 -17.25 31.58
C VAL A 595 -5.42 -17.98 31.76
N ARG A 596 -4.39 -17.42 31.21
CA ARG A 596 -3.03 -17.94 31.21
C ARG A 596 -2.36 -17.70 32.59
N LYS A 597 -1.53 -18.62 33.04
CA LYS A 597 -0.70 -18.40 34.24
C LYS A 597 0.46 -17.46 33.89
N LYS A 598 0.55 -16.32 34.59
CA LYS A 598 1.61 -15.34 34.41
C LYS A 598 2.98 -15.89 34.82
N ARG A 599 4.03 -15.45 34.11
CA ARG A 599 5.43 -15.80 34.34
C ARG A 599 6.22 -14.56 34.76
N THR A 600 7.25 -14.77 35.59
CA THR A 600 8.24 -13.75 35.92
C THR A 600 9.47 -13.90 35.02
N TRP A 601 10.25 -12.84 34.88
CA TRP A 601 11.44 -12.80 34.03
C TRP A 601 12.61 -12.10 34.73
N ASP A 602 13.83 -12.52 34.40
CA ASP A 602 15.07 -11.94 34.95
C ASP A 602 15.96 -11.34 33.86
N TYR A 603 15.74 -11.72 32.59
CA TYR A 603 16.56 -11.37 31.46
C TYR A 603 15.76 -10.60 30.43
N SER A 604 16.44 -9.66 29.75
CA SER A 604 15.80 -8.85 28.71
C SER A 604 16.81 -8.40 27.66
N ILE A 605 16.29 -8.03 26.50
CA ILE A 605 16.99 -7.26 25.48
C ILE A 605 16.37 -5.88 25.39
N VAL A 606 17.15 -4.88 24.96
CA VAL A 606 16.68 -3.51 24.80
C VAL A 606 17.01 -3.06 23.39
N VAL A 607 16.02 -2.51 22.71
CA VAL A 607 16.19 -1.70 21.49
C VAL A 607 16.39 -0.27 21.94
N GLU A 608 17.52 0.32 21.59
CA GLU A 608 17.87 1.68 21.99
C GLU A 608 17.73 2.64 20.80
N GLY A 609 17.01 3.75 21.01
CA GLY A 609 16.89 4.82 20.04
C GLY A 609 16.23 4.41 18.74
N ALA A 610 15.08 3.75 18.79
CA ALA A 610 14.32 3.40 17.60
C ALA A 610 13.73 4.65 16.95
N MET A 611 14.07 4.89 15.65
CA MET A 611 13.73 6.11 14.90
C MET A 611 13.21 5.81 13.50
N GLU A 612 12.92 4.56 13.18
CA GLU A 612 12.42 4.20 11.83
C GLU A 612 10.97 4.65 11.64
N HIS A 613 10.67 5.18 10.47
CA HIS A 613 9.37 5.74 10.09
C HIS A 613 8.89 6.81 11.09
N ASN A 614 7.79 6.53 11.81
CA ASN A 614 7.21 7.47 12.77
C ASN A 614 7.73 7.33 14.20
N LEU A 615 8.62 6.38 14.49
CA LEU A 615 9.16 6.17 15.84
C LEU A 615 10.00 7.36 16.32
N LYS A 616 9.76 7.80 17.58
CA LYS A 616 10.30 9.03 18.17
C LYS A 616 11.45 8.76 19.13
N ASP A 617 12.55 8.17 18.65
CA ASP A 617 13.77 7.90 19.44
C ASP A 617 13.48 7.13 20.75
N ILE A 618 12.70 6.06 20.64
CA ILE A 618 12.22 5.31 21.80
C ILE A 618 13.18 4.19 22.21
N ASN A 619 13.26 3.96 23.54
CA ASN A 619 13.97 2.84 24.12
C ASN A 619 12.97 1.81 24.62
N VAL A 620 13.04 0.57 24.09
CA VAL A 620 12.04 -0.45 24.38
C VAL A 620 12.68 -1.74 24.90
N LYS A 621 12.19 -2.20 26.04
CA LYS A 621 12.66 -3.40 26.73
C LYS A 621 11.78 -4.61 26.41
N PHE A 622 12.39 -5.69 25.92
CA PHE A 622 11.75 -6.98 25.63
C PHE A 622 12.23 -8.05 26.61
N PRO A 623 11.42 -8.44 27.58
CA PRO A 623 11.72 -9.56 28.49
C PRO A 623 11.85 -10.90 27.77
N LEU A 624 12.70 -11.79 28.31
CA LEU A 624 12.97 -13.12 27.76
C LEU A 624 12.29 -14.22 28.59
N GLY A 625 11.89 -15.32 27.92
CA GLY A 625 11.24 -16.49 28.55
C GLY A 625 9.78 -16.28 28.92
N VAL A 626 9.17 -15.23 28.41
CA VAL A 626 7.78 -14.80 28.68
C VAL A 626 7.04 -14.39 27.39
N LEU A 627 5.73 -14.19 27.50
CA LEU A 627 4.89 -13.63 26.45
C LEU A 627 4.87 -12.10 26.57
N THR A 628 5.51 -11.42 25.63
CA THR A 628 5.45 -9.97 25.46
C THR A 628 4.48 -9.62 24.33
N VAL A 629 3.54 -8.73 24.61
CA VAL A 629 2.61 -8.21 23.59
C VAL A 629 2.93 -6.77 23.27
N VAL A 630 3.08 -6.45 21.99
CA VAL A 630 3.23 -5.08 21.46
C VAL A 630 1.89 -4.66 20.89
N THR A 631 1.28 -3.64 21.48
CA THR A 631 -0.05 -3.15 21.11
C THR A 631 -0.04 -1.65 20.83
N GLY A 632 -1.19 -1.06 20.55
CA GLY A 632 -1.40 0.35 20.24
C GLY A 632 -2.27 0.55 19.01
N VAL A 633 -2.73 1.75 18.75
CA VAL A 633 -3.61 2.08 17.62
C VAL A 633 -2.99 1.70 16.26
N SER A 634 -3.82 1.52 15.24
CA SER A 634 -3.33 1.25 13.88
C SER A 634 -2.43 2.40 13.40
N GLY A 635 -1.26 2.11 12.82
CA GLY A 635 -0.29 3.14 12.40
C GLY A 635 0.56 3.76 13.50
N SER A 636 0.54 3.25 14.75
CA SER A 636 1.37 3.76 15.86
C SER A 636 2.86 3.38 15.81
N GLY A 637 3.29 2.55 14.85
CA GLY A 637 4.70 2.16 14.68
C GLY A 637 5.07 0.76 15.17
N LYS A 638 4.10 -0.11 15.51
CA LYS A 638 4.32 -1.48 16.00
C LYS A 638 5.17 -2.33 15.05
N SER A 639 4.78 -2.39 13.78
CA SER A 639 5.49 -3.16 12.76
C SER A 639 6.88 -2.60 12.50
N SER A 640 7.05 -1.26 12.56
CA SER A 640 8.37 -0.61 12.44
C SER A 640 9.30 -1.01 13.59
N LEU A 641 8.78 -1.04 14.84
CA LEU A 641 9.58 -1.45 16.00
C LEU A 641 9.98 -2.93 15.93
N VAL A 642 9.02 -3.80 15.62
CA VAL A 642 9.21 -5.26 15.75
C VAL A 642 9.72 -5.88 14.45
N GLY A 643 9.08 -5.56 13.31
CA GLY A 643 9.40 -6.14 12.00
C GLY A 643 10.60 -5.51 11.31
N ASP A 644 10.72 -4.16 11.38
CA ASP A 644 11.76 -3.45 10.65
C ASP A 644 13.04 -3.23 11.51
N ILE A 645 12.94 -3.18 12.84
CA ILE A 645 14.10 -2.97 13.71
C ILE A 645 14.47 -4.24 14.49
N LEU A 646 13.62 -4.72 15.41
CA LEU A 646 13.96 -5.80 16.36
C LEU A 646 14.37 -7.07 15.63
N TYR A 647 13.54 -7.56 14.71
CA TYR A 647 13.79 -8.82 14.00
C TYR A 647 15.05 -8.76 13.12
N PRO A 648 15.24 -7.81 12.21
CA PRO A 648 16.42 -7.76 11.36
C PRO A 648 17.70 -7.52 12.16
N ALA A 649 17.64 -6.71 13.22
CA ALA A 649 18.79 -6.42 14.07
C ALA A 649 19.26 -7.67 14.81
N LEU A 650 18.35 -8.43 15.43
CA LEU A 650 18.65 -9.70 16.10
C LEU A 650 19.10 -10.77 15.12
N TYR A 651 18.42 -10.89 13.98
CA TYR A 651 18.78 -11.87 12.95
C TYR A 651 20.22 -11.64 12.46
N ARG A 652 20.61 -10.39 12.23
CA ARG A 652 21.98 -10.04 11.82
C ARG A 652 22.99 -10.23 12.96
N HIS A 653 22.62 -9.94 14.19
CA HIS A 653 23.48 -10.17 15.34
C HIS A 653 23.84 -11.66 15.46
N ILE A 654 22.85 -12.55 15.30
CA ILE A 654 23.03 -14.01 15.44
C ILE A 654 23.73 -14.60 14.20
N ASN A 655 23.26 -14.28 12.99
CA ASN A 655 23.70 -14.93 11.76
C ASN A 655 24.80 -14.17 11.00
N GLN A 656 25.20 -12.98 11.46
CA GLN A 656 26.16 -12.09 10.80
C GLN A 656 25.79 -11.71 9.35
N ALA A 657 24.55 -11.98 8.93
CA ALA A 657 23.99 -11.74 7.59
C ALA A 657 22.48 -11.52 7.70
N GLY A 658 21.87 -10.89 6.72
CA GLY A 658 20.43 -10.66 6.67
C GLY A 658 20.06 -9.27 6.16
N ALA A 659 18.74 -8.99 6.11
CA ALA A 659 18.23 -7.68 5.74
C ALA A 659 18.78 -6.58 6.69
N PRO A 660 19.02 -5.37 6.20
CA PRO A 660 19.40 -4.25 7.07
C PRO A 660 18.26 -3.92 8.03
N PRO A 661 18.55 -3.65 9.30
CA PRO A 661 17.54 -3.13 10.22
C PRO A 661 17.21 -1.69 9.89
N GLY A 662 16.02 -1.25 10.27
CA GLY A 662 15.64 0.15 10.25
C GLY A 662 16.53 1.02 11.15
N THR A 663 16.26 2.31 11.19
CA THR A 663 17.08 3.29 11.91
C THR A 663 16.89 3.17 13.42
N PHE A 664 17.97 2.86 14.14
CA PHE A 664 18.02 2.77 15.60
C PHE A 664 19.48 2.91 16.08
N ARG A 665 19.70 3.16 17.39
CA ARG A 665 21.05 3.33 17.92
C ARG A 665 21.78 2.01 18.17
N GLY A 666 21.11 1.00 18.75
CA GLY A 666 21.72 -0.27 19.03
C GLY A 666 20.86 -1.26 19.79
N LEU A 667 21.39 -2.46 19.94
CA LEU A 667 20.83 -3.51 20.81
C LEU A 667 21.71 -3.67 22.05
N SER A 668 21.09 -3.78 23.21
CA SER A 668 21.78 -4.08 24.46
C SER A 668 21.06 -5.14 25.28
N GLY A 669 21.63 -5.55 26.41
CA GLY A 669 21.08 -6.54 27.31
C GLY A 669 21.60 -7.97 27.07
N ASN A 670 20.75 -8.98 27.32
CA ASN A 670 21.16 -10.38 27.34
C ASN A 670 21.06 -11.07 25.96
N LEU A 671 21.72 -10.52 24.94
CA LEU A 671 21.69 -11.01 23.55
C LEU A 671 22.23 -12.44 23.39
N ASP A 672 23.25 -12.80 24.19
CA ASP A 672 23.87 -14.13 24.23
C ASP A 672 22.91 -15.27 24.62
N ARG A 673 21.76 -14.93 25.20
CA ARG A 673 20.74 -15.90 25.59
C ARG A 673 19.80 -16.32 24.43
N ILE A 674 19.86 -15.64 23.31
CA ILE A 674 19.07 -15.98 22.12
C ILE A 674 19.97 -16.67 21.11
N THR A 675 19.60 -17.90 20.74
CA THR A 675 20.35 -18.67 19.74
C THR A 675 19.78 -18.55 18.33
N GLN A 676 18.50 -18.18 18.22
CA GLN A 676 17.77 -18.06 16.95
C GLN A 676 16.61 -17.10 17.12
N VAL A 677 16.26 -16.39 16.08
CA VAL A 677 15.07 -15.55 16.01
C VAL A 677 14.22 -15.96 14.81
N GLU A 678 12.92 -16.12 15.01
CA GLU A 678 11.95 -16.53 13.98
C GLU A 678 10.81 -15.53 13.89
N TYR A 679 10.55 -15.05 12.67
CA TYR A 679 9.43 -14.14 12.37
C TYR A 679 8.31 -14.95 11.71
N VAL A 680 7.17 -15.04 12.37
CA VAL A 680 6.01 -15.80 11.94
C VAL A 680 4.93 -14.85 11.48
N ASP A 681 4.91 -14.58 10.17
CA ASP A 681 3.98 -13.70 9.50
C ASP A 681 2.83 -14.47 8.83
N GLN A 682 1.88 -13.73 8.26
CA GLN A 682 0.72 -14.25 7.53
C GLN A 682 1.04 -14.69 6.09
N ASN A 683 2.29 -14.56 5.64
CA ASN A 683 2.69 -14.97 4.30
C ASN A 683 2.50 -16.48 4.09
N PRO A 684 2.11 -16.91 2.88
CA PRO A 684 1.94 -18.32 2.55
C PRO A 684 3.17 -19.16 2.89
N ILE A 685 2.97 -20.40 3.34
CA ILE A 685 4.02 -21.36 3.71
C ILE A 685 4.91 -21.83 2.54
N GLY A 686 4.64 -21.33 1.32
CA GLY A 686 5.45 -21.58 0.12
C GLY A 686 4.99 -20.74 -1.05
N LYS A 687 5.91 -20.46 -1.97
CA LYS A 687 5.65 -19.65 -3.18
C LYS A 687 4.95 -20.45 -4.29
N SER A 688 4.90 -21.77 -4.19
CA SER A 688 4.33 -22.67 -5.21
C SER A 688 2.93 -23.10 -4.80
N SER A 689 2.01 -23.15 -5.76
CA SER A 689 0.67 -23.74 -5.59
C SER A 689 0.70 -25.21 -5.15
N ARG A 690 1.85 -25.88 -5.26
CA ARG A 690 2.08 -27.27 -4.84
C ARG A 690 2.52 -27.40 -3.38
N SER A 691 2.82 -26.30 -2.69
CA SER A 691 3.14 -26.33 -1.26
C SER A 691 1.87 -26.65 -0.46
N ASN A 692 1.98 -27.48 0.57
CA ASN A 692 0.90 -27.82 1.48
C ASN A 692 1.44 -28.05 2.90
N ALA A 693 0.54 -28.19 3.89
CA ALA A 693 0.89 -28.32 5.29
C ALA A 693 1.81 -29.54 5.57
N VAL A 694 1.48 -30.71 5.02
CA VAL A 694 2.27 -31.93 5.28
C VAL A 694 3.64 -31.91 4.63
N THR A 695 3.81 -31.19 3.51
CA THR A 695 5.14 -30.97 2.91
C THR A 695 5.97 -30.03 3.77
N TYR A 696 5.37 -28.98 4.31
CA TYR A 696 6.05 -28.02 5.18
C TYR A 696 6.53 -28.67 6.49
N LEU A 697 5.68 -29.51 7.11
CA LEU A 697 6.04 -30.29 8.31
C LEU A 697 6.92 -31.50 8.00
N LYS A 698 7.28 -31.74 6.74
CA LYS A 698 8.06 -32.89 6.30
C LYS A 698 7.41 -34.26 6.64
N ILE A 699 6.10 -34.30 6.80
CA ILE A 699 5.34 -35.56 7.05
C ILE A 699 5.11 -36.30 5.73
N TYR A 700 5.03 -35.55 4.63
CA TYR A 700 4.79 -36.11 3.30
C TYR A 700 5.86 -37.12 2.88
N ASP A 701 7.08 -36.97 3.36
CA ASP A 701 8.17 -37.93 3.10
C ASP A 701 7.89 -39.30 3.73
N ASP A 702 7.32 -39.34 4.92
CA ASP A 702 6.92 -40.57 5.60
C ASP A 702 5.75 -41.26 4.87
N ILE A 703 4.75 -40.47 4.38
CA ILE A 703 3.63 -40.97 3.57
C ILE A 703 4.13 -41.57 2.25
N ARG A 704 5.01 -40.87 1.54
CA ARG A 704 5.61 -41.37 0.29
C ARG A 704 6.39 -42.65 0.48
N LYS A 705 7.15 -42.76 1.56
CA LYS A 705 7.88 -43.97 1.94
C LYS A 705 6.93 -45.12 2.22
N LEU A 706 5.87 -44.89 3.02
CA LEU A 706 4.85 -45.88 3.35
C LEU A 706 4.20 -46.47 2.10
N LEU A 707 3.89 -45.66 1.10
CA LEU A 707 3.30 -46.10 -0.19
C LEU A 707 4.33 -46.81 -1.06
N SER A 708 5.57 -46.37 -1.13
CA SER A 708 6.61 -47.03 -1.91
C SER A 708 7.01 -48.41 -1.33
N ASP A 709 6.75 -48.64 -0.05
CA ASP A 709 6.98 -49.93 0.63
C ASP A 709 5.91 -50.98 0.34
N GLN A 710 4.79 -50.61 -0.31
CA GLN A 710 3.72 -51.53 -0.66
C GLN A 710 4.19 -52.54 -1.74
N GLN A 711 3.65 -53.75 -1.72
CA GLN A 711 4.05 -54.82 -2.61
C GLN A 711 3.88 -54.43 -4.12
N TYR A 712 2.78 -53.80 -4.51
CA TYR A 712 2.53 -53.33 -5.86
C TYR A 712 3.55 -52.28 -6.31
N ALA A 713 3.89 -51.36 -5.43
CA ALA A 713 4.90 -50.35 -5.72
C ALA A 713 6.29 -50.97 -5.95
N LYS A 714 6.68 -51.93 -5.10
CA LYS A 714 7.95 -52.65 -5.23
C LYS A 714 8.03 -53.46 -6.52
N MET A 715 6.93 -54.14 -6.89
CA MET A 715 6.88 -54.91 -8.15
C MET A 715 7.03 -54.06 -9.39
N ASN A 716 6.52 -52.84 -9.37
CA ASN A 716 6.62 -51.86 -10.48
C ASN A 716 7.85 -50.93 -10.41
N GLY A 717 8.71 -51.13 -9.39
CA GLY A 717 9.90 -50.30 -9.21
C GLY A 717 9.60 -48.86 -8.81
N PHE A 718 8.45 -48.57 -8.19
CA PHE A 718 8.08 -47.22 -7.76
C PHE A 718 8.82 -46.87 -6.46
N THR A 719 9.59 -45.80 -6.54
CA THR A 719 10.34 -45.22 -5.43
C THR A 719 9.53 -44.08 -4.78
N PRO A 720 9.89 -43.57 -3.59
CA PRO A 720 9.19 -42.44 -2.96
C PRO A 720 9.05 -41.20 -3.86
N SER A 721 9.93 -41.03 -4.87
CA SER A 721 9.86 -39.91 -5.83
C SER A 721 8.66 -40.00 -6.77
N HIS A 722 8.15 -41.20 -7.08
CA HIS A 722 6.97 -41.38 -7.92
C HIS A 722 5.67 -40.90 -7.25
N PHE A 723 5.65 -40.86 -5.92
CA PHE A 723 4.53 -40.33 -5.13
C PHE A 723 4.66 -38.84 -4.82
N SER A 724 5.57 -38.13 -5.55
CA SER A 724 5.74 -36.69 -5.42
C SER A 724 5.06 -35.95 -6.58
N PHE A 725 4.20 -34.98 -6.27
CA PHE A 725 3.61 -34.08 -7.27
C PHE A 725 4.60 -32.97 -7.70
N ASN A 726 5.79 -32.88 -7.09
CA ASN A 726 6.83 -31.92 -7.44
C ASN A 726 7.91 -32.47 -8.39
N MET A 727 8.02 -33.82 -8.48
CA MET A 727 9.06 -34.49 -9.28
C MET A 727 8.44 -35.22 -10.47
N ASP A 728 9.19 -35.30 -11.56
CA ASP A 728 8.81 -36.12 -12.70
C ASP A 728 8.84 -37.60 -12.35
N GLY A 729 8.01 -38.40 -13.02
CA GLY A 729 7.88 -39.84 -12.80
C GLY A 729 6.44 -40.22 -12.56
N GLY A 730 5.88 -39.86 -11.43
CA GLY A 730 4.50 -40.23 -11.07
C GLY A 730 3.44 -39.12 -11.20
N ARG A 731 3.83 -37.86 -11.34
CA ARG A 731 2.88 -36.74 -11.48
C ARG A 731 2.21 -36.73 -12.86
N CYS A 732 1.00 -36.19 -12.93
CA CYS A 732 0.31 -35.95 -14.21
C CYS A 732 1.15 -35.01 -15.09
N PRO A 733 1.42 -35.36 -16.35
CA PRO A 733 2.27 -34.54 -17.24
C PRO A 733 1.58 -33.25 -17.70
N GLU A 734 0.27 -33.23 -17.81
CA GLU A 734 -0.49 -32.07 -18.27
C GLU A 734 -0.55 -30.96 -17.23
N CYS A 735 -1.08 -31.24 -16.04
CA CYS A 735 -1.12 -30.24 -14.96
C CYS A 735 0.17 -30.19 -14.12
N GLN A 736 1.16 -31.01 -14.45
CA GLN A 736 2.44 -31.09 -13.75
C GLN A 736 2.30 -31.28 -12.21
N GLY A 737 1.25 -31.96 -11.77
CA GLY A 737 0.97 -32.23 -10.37
C GLY A 737 0.20 -31.14 -9.65
N GLU A 738 -0.34 -30.13 -10.33
CA GLU A 738 -1.19 -29.10 -9.72
C GLU A 738 -2.65 -29.57 -9.53
N GLY A 739 -3.12 -30.48 -10.37
CA GLY A 739 -4.52 -30.91 -10.42
C GLY A 739 -5.43 -29.96 -11.23
N PHE A 740 -4.94 -28.75 -11.52
CA PHE A 740 -5.66 -27.71 -12.24
C PHE A 740 -4.78 -27.15 -13.37
N VAL A 741 -5.42 -26.68 -14.44
CA VAL A 741 -4.79 -25.91 -15.50
C VAL A 741 -5.23 -24.46 -15.40
N LYS A 742 -4.27 -23.54 -15.33
CA LYS A 742 -4.54 -22.10 -15.29
C LYS A 742 -4.57 -21.53 -16.69
N ILE A 743 -5.64 -20.86 -17.02
CA ILE A 743 -5.81 -20.12 -18.26
C ILE A 743 -5.67 -18.65 -17.93
N GLY A 744 -4.58 -18.03 -18.36
CA GLY A 744 -4.33 -16.60 -18.18
C GLY A 744 -5.26 -15.76 -19.05
N MET A 745 -5.97 -14.83 -18.46
CA MET A 745 -6.84 -13.89 -19.14
C MET A 745 -6.19 -12.51 -19.20
N GLN A 746 -6.16 -11.87 -20.39
CA GLN A 746 -5.45 -10.59 -20.57
C GLN A 746 -6.06 -9.42 -19.74
N PHE A 747 -7.35 -9.46 -19.43
CA PHE A 747 -8.08 -8.35 -18.79
C PHE A 747 -8.84 -8.74 -17.53
N MET A 748 -8.72 -10.00 -17.07
CA MET A 748 -9.42 -10.55 -15.91
C MET A 748 -8.52 -11.47 -15.09
N ALA A 749 -8.99 -11.88 -13.90
CA ALA A 749 -8.31 -12.88 -13.09
C ALA A 749 -8.19 -14.22 -13.84
N ASP A 750 -7.05 -14.90 -13.67
CA ASP A 750 -6.79 -16.21 -14.26
C ASP A 750 -7.90 -17.22 -13.87
N VAL A 751 -8.40 -17.96 -14.83
CA VAL A 751 -9.37 -19.03 -14.59
C VAL A 751 -8.65 -20.35 -14.37
N SER A 752 -8.97 -21.02 -13.26
CA SER A 752 -8.44 -22.36 -12.95
C SER A 752 -9.49 -23.42 -13.30
N MET A 753 -9.13 -24.36 -14.16
CA MET A 753 -9.99 -25.49 -14.55
C MET A 753 -9.37 -26.81 -14.04
N VAL A 754 -10.24 -27.74 -13.62
CA VAL A 754 -9.79 -29.08 -13.23
C VAL A 754 -9.09 -29.73 -14.43
N CYS A 755 -7.94 -30.33 -14.20
CA CYS A 755 -7.20 -31.02 -15.26
C CYS A 755 -7.99 -32.22 -15.77
N GLU A 756 -8.33 -32.24 -17.05
CA GLU A 756 -9.14 -33.33 -17.65
C GLU A 756 -8.41 -34.66 -17.65
N SER A 757 -7.08 -34.65 -17.86
CA SER A 757 -6.25 -35.86 -17.93
C SER A 757 -6.19 -36.63 -16.60
N CYS A 758 -6.10 -35.96 -15.47
CA CYS A 758 -6.04 -36.62 -14.16
C CYS A 758 -7.32 -36.46 -13.33
N GLY A 759 -8.33 -35.75 -13.80
CA GLY A 759 -9.55 -35.47 -13.05
C GLY A 759 -9.31 -34.80 -11.69
N GLY A 760 -8.26 -33.92 -11.61
CA GLY A 760 -7.87 -33.25 -10.38
C GLY A 760 -6.94 -34.05 -9.45
N LYS A 761 -6.70 -35.34 -9.73
CA LYS A 761 -5.96 -36.27 -8.84
C LYS A 761 -4.46 -36.09 -8.80
N ARG A 762 -3.87 -35.21 -9.65
CA ARG A 762 -2.44 -34.84 -9.65
C ARG A 762 -1.45 -35.90 -10.11
N PHE A 763 -1.80 -37.18 -10.08
CA PHE A 763 -0.92 -38.32 -10.38
C PHE A 763 -1.37 -39.09 -11.62
N LYS A 764 -0.45 -39.89 -12.18
CA LYS A 764 -0.75 -40.84 -13.23
C LYS A 764 -1.62 -41.97 -12.70
N PRO A 765 -2.45 -42.63 -13.56
CA PRO A 765 -3.31 -43.76 -13.14
C PRO A 765 -2.54 -44.90 -12.45
N GLU A 766 -1.34 -45.25 -12.96
CA GLU A 766 -0.54 -46.35 -12.41
C GLU A 766 -0.09 -46.11 -10.97
N ILE A 767 0.15 -44.86 -10.60
CA ILE A 767 0.50 -44.49 -9.21
C ILE A 767 -0.71 -44.54 -8.28
N LEU A 768 -1.91 -44.25 -8.79
CA LEU A 768 -3.15 -44.33 -8.05
C LEU A 768 -3.62 -45.77 -7.78
N GLU A 769 -3.05 -46.77 -8.47
CA GLU A 769 -3.31 -48.18 -8.19
C GLU A 769 -2.57 -48.69 -6.94
N VAL A 770 -1.50 -47.98 -6.50
CA VAL A 770 -0.82 -48.29 -5.24
C VAL A 770 -1.70 -47.88 -4.07
N LYS A 771 -2.08 -48.83 -3.25
CA LYS A 771 -2.95 -48.63 -2.09
C LYS A 771 -2.31 -49.11 -0.80
N TYR A 772 -2.42 -48.30 0.24
CA TYR A 772 -2.16 -48.66 1.61
C TYR A 772 -3.49 -48.86 2.35
N LYS A 773 -3.78 -50.09 2.82
CA LYS A 773 -5.08 -50.40 3.48
C LYS A 773 -6.33 -49.94 2.70
N GLY A 774 -6.28 -50.05 1.39
CA GLY A 774 -7.39 -49.70 0.49
C GLY A 774 -7.39 -48.30 -0.07
N LEU A 775 -6.55 -47.38 0.44
CA LEU A 775 -6.49 -45.96 0.06
C LEU A 775 -5.23 -45.65 -0.75
N ASN A 776 -5.39 -44.94 -1.85
CA ASN A 776 -4.29 -44.45 -2.68
C ASN A 776 -3.77 -43.09 -2.20
N ILE A 777 -2.74 -42.54 -2.88
CA ILE A 777 -2.15 -41.27 -2.51
C ILE A 777 -3.13 -40.09 -2.61
N ASP A 778 -4.04 -40.09 -3.58
CA ASP A 778 -5.04 -39.04 -3.71
C ASP A 778 -6.09 -39.10 -2.60
N ASP A 779 -6.55 -40.32 -2.25
CA ASP A 779 -7.48 -40.53 -1.13
C ASP A 779 -6.85 -40.00 0.18
N ILE A 780 -5.57 -40.31 0.42
CA ILE A 780 -4.84 -39.86 1.62
C ILE A 780 -4.69 -38.34 1.63
N LEU A 781 -4.35 -37.73 0.49
CA LEU A 781 -4.20 -36.28 0.41
C LEU A 781 -5.52 -35.52 0.56
N ASN A 782 -6.65 -36.18 0.26
CA ASN A 782 -7.98 -35.60 0.43
C ASN A 782 -8.53 -35.73 1.84
N MET A 783 -7.91 -36.52 2.71
CA MET A 783 -8.28 -36.61 4.13
C MET A 783 -8.02 -35.29 4.84
N SER A 784 -8.88 -34.95 5.79
CA SER A 784 -8.57 -33.96 6.83
C SER A 784 -7.48 -34.49 7.77
N VAL A 785 -6.85 -33.58 8.50
CA VAL A 785 -5.83 -33.95 9.51
C VAL A 785 -6.44 -34.89 10.57
N GLU A 786 -7.69 -34.65 10.99
CA GLU A 786 -8.39 -35.46 11.98
C GLU A 786 -8.64 -36.89 11.45
N GLU A 787 -9.20 -37.03 10.25
CA GLU A 787 -9.41 -38.34 9.59
C GLU A 787 -8.10 -39.11 9.39
N ALA A 788 -7.03 -38.37 9.01
CA ALA A 788 -5.72 -38.98 8.82
C ALA A 788 -5.12 -39.49 10.12
N ILE A 789 -5.27 -38.75 11.24
CA ILE A 789 -4.82 -39.22 12.57
C ILE A 789 -5.58 -40.47 13.00
N GLU A 790 -6.89 -40.51 12.81
CA GLU A 790 -7.71 -41.70 13.10
C GLU A 790 -7.30 -42.89 12.22
N PHE A 791 -7.17 -42.66 10.89
CA PHE A 791 -6.78 -43.72 9.97
C PHE A 791 -5.41 -44.30 10.25
N PHE A 792 -4.37 -43.48 10.38
CA PHE A 792 -3.01 -43.96 10.64
C PHE A 792 -2.83 -44.42 12.07
N GLY A 793 -3.51 -43.83 13.05
CA GLY A 793 -3.44 -44.25 14.48
C GLY A 793 -4.06 -45.62 14.75
N ALA A 794 -5.10 -45.99 13.98
CA ALA A 794 -5.73 -47.30 14.08
C ALA A 794 -4.87 -48.45 13.52
N GLN A 795 -3.78 -48.15 12.80
CA GLN A 795 -2.91 -49.19 12.22
C GLN A 795 -1.89 -49.72 13.23
N GLU A 796 -1.53 -50.99 13.10
CA GLU A 796 -0.47 -51.59 13.94
C GLU A 796 0.95 -51.19 13.50
N ASP A 797 1.09 -50.70 12.31
CA ASP A 797 2.36 -50.31 11.69
C ASP A 797 2.99 -49.09 12.37
N VAL A 798 4.27 -49.25 12.79
CA VAL A 798 5.04 -48.21 13.46
C VAL A 798 5.18 -46.93 12.58
N ALA A 799 5.32 -47.12 11.26
CA ALA A 799 5.43 -45.98 10.34
C ALA A 799 4.10 -45.18 10.26
N ALA A 800 2.96 -45.85 10.28
CA ALA A 800 1.65 -45.21 10.29
C ALA A 800 1.40 -44.47 11.62
N LYS A 801 1.70 -45.09 12.76
CA LYS A 801 1.60 -44.44 14.10
C LYS A 801 2.44 -43.16 14.17
N ARG A 802 3.67 -43.21 13.63
CA ARG A 802 4.55 -42.04 13.56
C ARG A 802 3.95 -40.91 12.72
N ILE A 803 3.26 -41.22 11.60
CA ILE A 803 2.58 -40.22 10.81
C ILE A 803 1.49 -39.55 11.64
N ALA A 804 0.64 -40.35 12.37
CA ALA A 804 -0.40 -39.82 13.24
C ALA A 804 0.16 -38.89 14.33
N GLU A 805 1.23 -39.32 15.01
CA GLU A 805 1.91 -38.54 16.07
C GLU A 805 2.45 -37.21 15.51
N ARG A 806 3.03 -37.21 14.29
CA ARG A 806 3.57 -36.01 13.65
C ARG A 806 2.49 -35.06 13.13
N LEU A 807 1.26 -35.54 12.91
CA LEU A 807 0.11 -34.72 12.55
C LEU A 807 -0.51 -34.00 13.77
N GLN A 808 -0.32 -34.53 15.00
CA GLN A 808 -0.93 -34.00 16.21
C GLN A 808 -0.72 -32.50 16.44
N PRO A 809 0.46 -31.88 16.17
CA PRO A 809 0.66 -30.46 16.32
C PRO A 809 -0.28 -29.60 15.47
N LEU A 810 -0.80 -30.11 14.34
CA LEU A 810 -1.81 -29.40 13.55
C LEU A 810 -3.16 -29.33 14.26
N VAL A 811 -3.52 -30.37 15.00
CA VAL A 811 -4.74 -30.39 15.84
C VAL A 811 -4.58 -29.42 17.01
N ASP A 812 -3.41 -29.43 17.63
CA ASP A 812 -3.09 -28.60 18.81
C ASP A 812 -3.22 -27.09 18.48
N VAL A 813 -2.88 -26.69 17.24
CA VAL A 813 -3.05 -25.31 16.76
C VAL A 813 -4.44 -25.05 16.16
N GLY A 814 -5.37 -26.01 16.20
CA GLY A 814 -6.75 -25.84 15.73
C GLY A 814 -6.94 -26.01 14.21
N LEU A 815 -6.07 -26.78 13.54
CA LEU A 815 -6.13 -27.05 12.10
C LEU A 815 -6.53 -28.50 11.78
N SER A 816 -7.40 -29.12 12.60
CA SER A 816 -7.85 -30.50 12.40
C SER A 816 -8.63 -30.70 11.09
N TYR A 817 -9.25 -29.66 10.58
CA TYR A 817 -10.14 -29.68 9.42
C TYR A 817 -9.45 -29.53 8.06
N ILE A 818 -8.20 -29.04 8.01
CA ILE A 818 -7.50 -28.86 6.73
C ILE A 818 -7.20 -30.20 6.07
N LYS A 819 -7.29 -30.29 4.74
CA LYS A 819 -6.89 -31.48 4.01
C LYS A 819 -5.37 -31.57 3.90
N LEU A 820 -4.83 -32.79 3.99
CA LEU A 820 -3.37 -33.02 3.90
C LEU A 820 -2.78 -32.44 2.60
N GLY A 821 -3.49 -32.57 1.49
CA GLY A 821 -3.09 -32.08 0.17
C GLY A 821 -3.57 -30.66 -0.18
N GLN A 822 -4.14 -29.89 0.75
CA GLN A 822 -4.64 -28.55 0.50
C GLN A 822 -3.49 -27.61 0.11
N SER A 823 -3.63 -26.92 -1.01
CA SER A 823 -2.62 -25.98 -1.50
C SER A 823 -2.44 -24.79 -0.55
N SER A 824 -1.20 -24.36 -0.36
CA SER A 824 -0.88 -23.17 0.45
C SER A 824 -1.53 -21.87 -0.10
N SER A 825 -1.84 -21.83 -1.40
CA SER A 825 -2.51 -20.68 -2.02
C SER A 825 -4.00 -20.56 -1.66
N THR A 826 -4.60 -21.64 -1.13
CA THR A 826 -6.01 -21.66 -0.69
C THR A 826 -6.15 -21.51 0.83
N LEU A 827 -5.03 -21.47 1.55
CA LEU A 827 -5.02 -21.24 2.99
C LEU A 827 -5.15 -19.75 3.30
N SER A 828 -5.86 -19.40 4.35
CA SER A 828 -5.87 -18.05 4.90
C SER A 828 -4.51 -17.69 5.51
N GLY A 829 -4.26 -16.38 5.70
CA GLY A 829 -3.05 -15.92 6.37
C GLY A 829 -2.89 -16.52 7.77
N GLY A 830 -3.96 -16.55 8.55
CA GLY A 830 -3.98 -17.15 9.88
C GLY A 830 -3.74 -18.67 9.88
N GLU A 831 -4.28 -19.42 8.92
CA GLU A 831 -4.00 -20.85 8.75
C GLU A 831 -2.53 -21.11 8.42
N SER A 832 -1.95 -20.29 7.50
CA SER A 832 -0.53 -20.37 7.15
C SER A 832 0.36 -20.14 8.36
N GLN A 833 0.04 -19.16 9.18
CA GLN A 833 0.76 -18.83 10.41
C GLN A 833 0.67 -19.95 11.44
N ARG A 834 -0.51 -20.56 11.63
CA ARG A 834 -0.69 -21.70 12.53
C ARG A 834 0.06 -22.95 12.07
N ILE A 835 0.19 -23.19 10.76
CA ILE A 835 1.03 -24.27 10.23
C ILE A 835 2.51 -24.04 10.57
N LYS A 836 3.01 -22.79 10.47
CA LYS A 836 4.36 -22.44 10.91
C LYS A 836 4.54 -22.69 12.41
N LEU A 837 3.55 -22.34 13.23
CA LEU A 837 3.55 -22.63 14.66
C LEU A 837 3.58 -24.14 14.94
N ALA A 838 2.75 -24.94 14.24
CA ALA A 838 2.74 -26.40 14.37
C ALA A 838 4.11 -27.01 14.04
N TYR A 839 4.82 -26.48 13.04
CA TYR A 839 6.18 -26.91 12.71
C TYR A 839 7.13 -26.73 13.90
N PHE A 840 7.13 -25.59 14.56
CA PHE A 840 8.00 -25.34 15.72
C PHE A 840 7.59 -26.17 16.95
N LEU A 841 6.30 -26.43 17.15
CA LEU A 841 5.84 -27.34 18.18
C LEU A 841 6.29 -28.79 17.93
N SER A 842 6.38 -29.20 16.67
CA SER A 842 6.83 -30.54 16.26
C SER A 842 8.33 -30.77 16.40
N MET A 843 9.14 -29.68 16.51
CA MET A 843 10.56 -29.79 16.75
C MET A 843 10.80 -30.39 18.16
N THR A 844 11.13 -31.65 18.20
CA THR A 844 11.62 -32.30 19.43
C THR A 844 13.10 -31.96 19.59
N ASP A 845 13.55 -31.76 20.83
CA ASP A 845 14.96 -31.65 21.20
C ASP A 845 15.69 -32.97 20.84
N THR A 846 16.13 -33.09 19.61
CA THR A 846 16.65 -34.32 19.01
C THR A 846 18.09 -34.60 19.34
N SER A 847 18.71 -33.95 20.33
CA SER A 847 20.00 -34.38 20.83
C SER A 847 20.29 -33.96 22.28
N ALA A 848 20.42 -34.92 23.16
CA ALA A 848 20.94 -34.73 24.52
C ALA A 848 22.40 -34.20 24.58
N ARG A 849 22.99 -33.81 23.43
CA ARG A 849 24.37 -33.31 23.30
C ARG A 849 24.47 -31.87 22.78
N SER A 850 23.39 -31.21 22.32
CA SER A 850 23.40 -29.82 21.89
C SER A 850 22.91 -28.87 23.01
N LYS A 851 23.50 -27.65 23.05
CA LYS A 851 23.03 -26.61 23.96
C LYS A 851 21.54 -26.38 23.73
N PRO A 852 20.73 -26.15 24.79
CA PRO A 852 19.30 -25.90 24.61
C PRO A 852 19.08 -24.72 23.68
N GLN A 853 18.35 -24.92 22.60
CA GLN A 853 17.99 -23.86 21.68
C GLN A 853 17.00 -22.90 22.36
N ARG A 854 17.37 -21.63 22.45
CA ARG A 854 16.51 -20.57 22.97
C ARG A 854 16.12 -19.68 21.82
N ILE A 855 14.92 -19.91 21.29
CA ILE A 855 14.39 -19.17 20.15
C ILE A 855 13.55 -17.99 20.65
N LEU A 856 13.74 -16.83 20.06
CA LEU A 856 12.79 -15.73 20.16
C LEU A 856 11.82 -15.82 18.99
N PHE A 857 10.57 -16.12 19.27
CA PHE A 857 9.49 -16.08 18.28
C PHE A 857 8.86 -14.71 18.25
N ILE A 858 8.65 -14.21 17.05
CA ILE A 858 7.93 -12.97 16.79
C ILE A 858 6.71 -13.32 15.95
N PHE A 859 5.51 -13.05 16.46
CA PHE A 859 4.25 -13.28 15.76
C PHE A 859 3.61 -11.94 15.41
N ASP A 860 3.16 -11.80 14.16
CA ASP A 860 2.47 -10.61 13.67
C ASP A 860 0.98 -10.93 13.50
N GLU A 861 0.14 -10.32 14.34
CA GLU A 861 -1.32 -10.48 14.40
C GLU A 861 -1.81 -11.95 14.29
N PRO A 862 -1.38 -12.84 15.20
CA PRO A 862 -1.69 -14.27 15.09
C PRO A 862 -3.15 -14.63 15.38
N THR A 863 -3.98 -13.71 15.87
CA THR A 863 -5.42 -13.96 16.11
C THR A 863 -6.29 -13.60 14.92
N THR A 864 -5.71 -13.15 13.81
CA THR A 864 -6.42 -12.82 12.57
C THR A 864 -7.31 -13.99 12.12
N GLY A 865 -8.62 -13.73 11.95
CA GLY A 865 -9.60 -14.73 11.51
C GLY A 865 -9.88 -15.84 12.52
N LEU A 866 -9.54 -15.64 13.81
CA LEU A 866 -9.77 -16.62 14.85
C LEU A 866 -11.01 -16.32 15.68
N HIS A 867 -11.85 -17.34 15.79
CA HIS A 867 -12.91 -17.38 16.80
C HIS A 867 -12.33 -17.50 18.23
N PHE A 868 -13.01 -17.03 19.26
CA PHE A 868 -12.59 -17.12 20.66
C PHE A 868 -12.06 -18.49 21.08
N TYR A 869 -12.68 -19.56 20.58
CA TYR A 869 -12.25 -20.95 20.81
C TYR A 869 -10.85 -21.24 20.23
N ASP A 870 -10.56 -20.68 19.06
CA ASP A 870 -9.25 -20.88 18.39
C ASP A 870 -8.16 -20.02 19.05
N VAL A 871 -8.50 -18.83 19.57
CA VAL A 871 -7.61 -18.00 20.40
C VAL A 871 -7.17 -18.74 21.66
N GLU A 872 -8.08 -19.49 22.32
CA GLU A 872 -7.74 -20.34 23.46
C GLU A 872 -6.66 -21.38 23.08
N LYS A 873 -6.81 -22.06 21.93
CA LYS A 873 -5.82 -23.04 21.44
C LYS A 873 -4.48 -22.40 21.13
N LEU A 874 -4.49 -21.21 20.52
CA LEU A 874 -3.29 -20.46 20.24
C LEU A 874 -2.52 -20.11 21.53
N LEU A 875 -3.21 -19.60 22.56
CA LEU A 875 -2.59 -19.29 23.86
C LEU A 875 -1.99 -20.53 24.55
N LYS A 876 -2.65 -21.69 24.47
CA LYS A 876 -2.10 -22.97 24.95
C LYS A 876 -0.84 -23.37 24.18
N SER A 877 -0.80 -23.12 22.86
CA SER A 877 0.39 -23.39 22.03
C SER A 877 1.55 -22.47 22.42
N PHE A 878 1.29 -21.19 22.74
CA PHE A 878 2.29 -20.29 23.28
C PHE A 878 2.85 -20.77 24.63
N ASP A 879 1.98 -21.26 25.52
CA ASP A 879 2.43 -21.84 26.79
C ASP A 879 3.32 -23.05 26.59
N ALA A 880 3.05 -23.88 25.58
CA ALA A 880 3.90 -25.04 25.25
C ALA A 880 5.30 -24.61 24.77
N LEU A 881 5.40 -23.54 23.92
CA LEU A 881 6.70 -22.99 23.50
C LEU A 881 7.46 -22.36 24.67
N LEU A 882 6.78 -21.59 25.51
CA LEU A 882 7.39 -20.97 26.69
C LEU A 882 7.87 -22.00 27.71
N ALA A 883 7.16 -23.14 27.83
CA ALA A 883 7.57 -24.25 28.69
C ALA A 883 8.87 -24.92 28.22
N LYS A 884 9.18 -24.87 26.93
CA LYS A 884 10.46 -25.32 26.33
C LYS A 884 11.60 -24.29 26.54
N GLY A 885 11.35 -23.14 27.18
CA GLY A 885 12.35 -22.11 27.44
C GLY A 885 12.53 -21.07 26.31
N HIS A 886 11.61 -21.00 25.41
CA HIS A 886 11.61 -19.99 24.35
C HIS A 886 11.05 -18.64 24.85
N SER A 887 11.20 -17.60 24.05
CA SER A 887 10.63 -16.24 24.28
C SER A 887 9.66 -15.91 23.17
N ILE A 888 8.58 -15.21 23.49
CA ILE A 888 7.55 -14.86 22.50
C ILE A 888 7.28 -13.36 22.54
N VAL A 889 7.34 -12.71 21.38
CA VAL A 889 6.87 -11.35 21.15
C VAL A 889 5.71 -11.41 20.15
N VAL A 890 4.60 -10.77 20.46
CA VAL A 890 3.40 -10.77 19.63
C VAL A 890 2.99 -9.33 19.36
N VAL A 891 2.80 -8.97 18.12
CA VAL A 891 2.11 -7.73 17.73
C VAL A 891 0.63 -8.05 17.67
N GLU A 892 -0.19 -7.41 18.52
CA GLU A 892 -1.60 -7.79 18.67
C GLU A 892 -2.52 -6.65 19.13
N HIS A 893 -3.79 -6.80 18.75
CA HIS A 893 -4.91 -5.94 19.17
C HIS A 893 -5.99 -6.69 19.95
N ASN A 894 -5.96 -8.02 19.90
CA ASN A 894 -6.93 -8.87 20.60
C ASN A 894 -6.80 -8.77 22.12
N LEU A 895 -7.87 -8.34 22.77
CA LEU A 895 -7.89 -8.08 24.22
C LEU A 895 -7.60 -9.34 25.05
N ASP A 896 -8.00 -10.53 24.59
CA ASP A 896 -7.74 -11.79 25.32
C ASP A 896 -6.24 -12.11 25.34
N VAL A 897 -5.54 -11.84 24.24
CA VAL A 897 -4.09 -12.01 24.16
C VAL A 897 -3.36 -10.97 25.00
N ILE A 898 -3.80 -9.71 24.94
CA ILE A 898 -3.21 -8.61 25.73
C ILE A 898 -3.38 -8.88 27.23
N ARG A 899 -4.58 -9.27 27.68
CA ARG A 899 -4.84 -9.68 29.10
C ARG A 899 -4.01 -10.89 29.54
N SER A 900 -3.73 -11.80 28.60
CA SER A 900 -2.94 -13.02 28.85
C SER A 900 -1.42 -12.78 28.83
N ALA A 901 -0.93 -11.60 28.40
CA ALA A 901 0.50 -11.29 28.31
C ALA A 901 1.17 -11.21 29.69
N ASP A 902 2.46 -11.56 29.76
CA ASP A 902 3.30 -11.34 30.94
C ASP A 902 3.83 -9.89 30.95
N TRP A 903 4.02 -9.31 29.75
CA TRP A 903 4.51 -7.96 29.55
C TRP A 903 3.80 -7.32 28.34
N VAL A 904 3.39 -6.07 28.48
CA VAL A 904 2.73 -5.29 27.43
C VAL A 904 3.57 -4.06 27.13
N ILE A 905 3.73 -3.79 25.84
CA ILE A 905 4.36 -2.59 25.28
C ILE A 905 3.28 -1.91 24.43
N ASP A 906 2.87 -0.71 24.82
CA ASP A 906 1.83 0.06 24.11
C ASP A 906 2.44 1.26 23.43
N LEU A 907 2.25 1.37 22.12
CA LEU A 907 2.74 2.45 21.26
C LEU A 907 1.60 3.38 20.84
N GLY A 908 1.86 4.66 20.86
CA GLY A 908 0.87 5.67 20.52
C GLY A 908 1.37 7.09 20.74
N PRO A 909 0.48 8.01 21.25
CA PRO A 909 -0.95 7.75 21.51
C PRO A 909 -1.77 7.64 20.22
N GLU A 910 -1.42 8.37 19.16
CA GLU A 910 -2.12 8.42 17.89
C GLU A 910 -1.34 7.65 16.78
N ALA A 911 -1.81 7.77 15.55
CA ALA A 911 -1.21 7.18 14.36
C ALA A 911 -0.30 8.18 13.61
N GLY A 912 0.57 7.68 12.72
CA GLY A 912 1.41 8.52 11.86
C GLY A 912 2.35 9.42 12.65
N ASP A 913 2.42 10.70 12.28
CA ASP A 913 3.37 11.66 12.86
C ASP A 913 3.12 11.97 14.35
N GLU A 914 1.91 11.82 14.81
CA GLU A 914 1.53 12.00 16.23
C GLU A 914 1.69 10.72 17.06
N GLY A 915 2.03 9.61 16.39
CA GLY A 915 2.33 8.32 17.02
C GLY A 915 3.82 8.13 17.29
N GLY A 916 4.20 6.86 17.44
CA GLY A 916 5.61 6.47 17.55
C GLY A 916 6.24 6.67 18.93
N HIS A 917 5.47 7.01 19.95
CA HIS A 917 5.94 7.10 21.33
C HIS A 917 5.67 5.81 22.10
N LEU A 918 6.50 5.52 23.09
CA LEU A 918 6.26 4.48 24.07
C LEU A 918 5.30 5.01 25.15
N VAL A 919 4.03 4.63 25.06
CA VAL A 919 3.00 5.09 26.01
C VAL A 919 3.05 4.27 27.31
N TYR A 920 3.22 2.96 27.18
CA TYR A 920 3.28 2.07 28.32
C TYR A 920 4.23 0.90 28.10
N ALA A 921 4.91 0.47 29.16
CA ALA A 921 5.68 -0.77 29.22
C ALA A 921 5.58 -1.38 30.63
N GLY A 922 4.90 -2.51 30.76
CA GLY A 922 4.64 -3.13 32.07
C GLY A 922 3.73 -4.34 31.99
N THR A 923 3.22 -4.76 33.17
CA THR A 923 2.25 -5.86 33.24
C THR A 923 0.84 -5.39 32.87
N PRO A 924 -0.01 -6.25 32.24
CA PRO A 924 -1.35 -5.82 31.80
C PRO A 924 -2.25 -5.32 32.94
N GLU A 925 -2.06 -5.80 34.17
CA GLU A 925 -2.85 -5.39 35.36
C GLU A 925 -2.61 -3.91 35.77
N LYS A 926 -1.55 -3.28 35.26
CA LYS A 926 -1.25 -1.87 35.53
C LYS A 926 -1.55 -0.96 34.33
N LEU A 927 -1.90 -1.54 33.21
CA LEU A 927 -2.19 -0.78 31.98
C LEU A 927 -3.46 0.07 32.15
N ASP A 928 -4.47 -0.44 32.86
CA ASP A 928 -5.72 0.28 33.19
C ASP A 928 -5.51 1.67 33.85
N LYS A 929 -4.34 1.87 34.47
CA LYS A 929 -3.97 3.14 35.12
C LYS A 929 -3.34 4.16 34.18
N CYS A 930 -3.00 3.76 32.97
CA CYS A 930 -2.37 4.63 31.97
C CYS A 930 -3.44 5.41 31.17
N LYS A 931 -3.67 6.66 31.55
CA LYS A 931 -4.70 7.49 30.89
C LYS A 931 -4.40 7.86 29.45
N GLU A 932 -3.14 7.81 29.04
CA GLU A 932 -2.67 8.13 27.69
C GLU A 932 -2.84 6.94 26.73
N SER A 933 -3.04 5.74 27.27
CA SER A 933 -3.23 4.53 26.49
C SER A 933 -4.70 4.39 26.05
N TYR A 934 -4.91 4.30 24.75
CA TYR A 934 -6.23 3.92 24.23
C TYR A 934 -6.57 2.46 24.55
N THR A 935 -5.57 1.57 24.49
CA THR A 935 -5.73 0.15 24.84
C THR A 935 -6.26 -0.04 26.27
N ALA A 936 -5.81 0.80 27.20
CA ALA A 936 -6.24 0.76 28.58
C ALA A 936 -7.76 0.94 28.78
N LYS A 937 -8.44 1.65 27.87
CA LYS A 937 -9.89 1.89 27.96
C LYS A 937 -10.74 0.65 27.68
N TYR A 938 -10.16 -0.36 27.04
CA TYR A 938 -10.84 -1.59 26.59
C TYR A 938 -10.41 -2.85 27.38
N ILE A 939 -9.37 -2.77 28.20
CA ILE A 939 -8.90 -3.84 29.08
C ILE A 939 -9.66 -3.78 30.42
#